data_13e3df875eb86a8b2e2861ea4309c18a
#
_entry.id   13e3df875eb86a8b2e2861ea4309c18a
#
_cell.length_a   1.000
_cell.length_b   1.000
_cell.length_c   1.000
_cell.angle_alpha   90.00
_cell.angle_beta   90.00
_cell.angle_gamma   90.00
#
_symmetry.space_group_name_H-M   'P 1'
#
loop_
_entity.id
_entity.type
_entity.pdbx_description
1 polymer ?
#
loop_
_entity_poly.entity_id
_entity_poly.type
_entity_poly.pdbx_seq_one_letter_code
_entity_poly.pdbx_strand_id
1 'polypeptide(L)'
;MNKNVSLVNYGKTYERRPLFYAIISSEKNMSKIENIRLNNISALEKNISKSNDVAIVWLSYNVHGNESSTTEASMQTIYELLTERADLLENTVVIIDPCLNPDGRDRYANWYNQTRTVPYNTNKISREHSEPWPGGRANHYLFDLNRDWAWITQVESQQRLKEYHKWLPHVHADFHEQGINEPFYFAPAAEPYHEVITKWQRDFQHMLGKNNAKYFDKNGWLYFTKEFFDLLYPSYGDTYPTYLGAIGMTYEQAGGGIAGLGILNSEGKNLTLVDRVRHNTVAGISTIEISSANSKKLNEEFNKFFINNNNVNYIINGDSDKINQLSEFLSKHKIDFYSPKVQKLSAFSYNKNKSVSYRTSSGDLVIPNYQAKGKLVDVLFERNTKLSDSITYDITAWSLPFVYGLNGFSTENKVNVSDYIENKIENSLDKNAIAYAGVWNHMNDARFLSGLINNKIKVRYNEKVIKNGEVHLPRGSYIIYKGDQIIKNYDEIILNLAEKNKIKLDNIYTGMSEIGPDLGSESVKLVRKRKVAIISGEDSSNMVSSLNYGAIWHFFEQELKYPLTHLNIENFDDIELDEFDTLIIPSGYYGSLGNETNLEKIKLWISRGGNLIAFENAIRIFANKDGFSVKVKRNETERNKDVKFEDLSRERIQNYLSGAIFKVNIDNTHPLAYGYENEYYSLKTSSSTYEKLKRGFNVGKIDDDENSTIGFVGNKIKENFKNSLVFGHERIGRGNVIYFADNILFRNFWENGKLFLVNSIFYIN
;
A
#
# COMPACT_ATOMS: atom_id res chain seq x y z
N MET A 1 -13.87 -38.01 -9.89
CA MET A 1 -12.95 -36.89 -9.67
C MET A 1 -11.59 -37.27 -10.23
N ASN A 2 -10.92 -36.36 -10.95
CA ASN A 2 -9.57 -36.61 -11.44
C ASN A 2 -8.62 -36.69 -10.25
N LYS A 3 -7.85 -37.77 -10.11
CA LYS A 3 -6.94 -37.97 -8.97
C LYS A 3 -5.70 -37.07 -9.01
N ASN A 4 -5.47 -36.40 -10.13
CA ASN A 4 -4.36 -35.51 -10.34
C ASN A 4 -4.64 -34.06 -9.91
N VAL A 5 -5.90 -33.73 -9.51
CA VAL A 5 -6.32 -32.34 -9.20
C VAL A 5 -7.07 -32.29 -7.88
N SER A 6 -6.73 -31.28 -7.07
CA SER A 6 -7.48 -30.90 -5.88
C SER A 6 -7.74 -29.41 -5.90
N LEU A 7 -8.95 -28.97 -5.55
CA LEU A 7 -9.32 -27.56 -5.43
C LEU A 7 -9.32 -27.14 -3.96
N VAL A 8 -8.73 -26.00 -3.68
CA VAL A 8 -8.68 -25.39 -2.34
C VAL A 8 -9.37 -24.05 -2.38
N ASN A 9 -10.46 -23.90 -1.63
CA ASN A 9 -11.07 -22.60 -1.39
C ASN A 9 -10.32 -21.95 -0.22
N TYR A 10 -9.74 -20.75 -0.43
CA TYR A 10 -8.93 -20.10 0.58
C TYR A 10 -9.57 -18.82 1.12
N GLY A 11 -10.74 -18.44 0.62
CA GLY A 11 -11.44 -17.29 1.15
C GLY A 11 -12.46 -16.68 0.22
N LYS A 12 -12.79 -15.41 0.48
CA LYS A 12 -13.74 -14.62 -0.30
C LYS A 12 -13.25 -13.18 -0.43
N THR A 13 -13.60 -12.54 -1.56
CA THR A 13 -13.40 -11.11 -1.78
C THR A 13 -14.36 -10.25 -0.94
N TYR A 14 -14.22 -8.94 -1.01
CA TYR A 14 -15.19 -8.00 -0.41
C TYR A 14 -16.61 -8.19 -0.97
N GLU A 15 -16.76 -8.50 -2.25
CA GLU A 15 -18.04 -8.80 -2.90
C GLU A 15 -18.49 -10.27 -2.69
N ARG A 16 -17.77 -11.00 -1.81
CA ARG A 16 -18.05 -12.40 -1.41
C ARG A 16 -17.85 -13.45 -2.51
N ARG A 17 -17.15 -13.14 -3.58
CA ARG A 17 -16.75 -14.14 -4.58
C ARG A 17 -15.70 -15.07 -3.99
N PRO A 18 -15.77 -16.39 -4.29
CA PRO A 18 -14.81 -17.35 -3.76
C PRO A 18 -13.42 -17.14 -4.39
N LEU A 19 -12.40 -17.28 -3.55
CA LEU A 19 -11.00 -17.34 -3.95
C LEU A 19 -10.55 -18.80 -3.83
N PHE A 20 -9.98 -19.36 -4.90
CA PHE A 20 -9.55 -20.75 -4.91
C PHE A 20 -8.34 -20.96 -5.82
N TYR A 21 -7.55 -21.98 -5.50
CA TYR A 21 -6.49 -22.47 -6.37
C TYR A 21 -6.61 -23.98 -6.59
N ALA A 22 -6.05 -24.46 -7.70
CA ALA A 22 -5.91 -25.86 -8.02
C ALA A 22 -4.51 -26.35 -7.68
N ILE A 23 -4.41 -27.51 -7.04
CA ILE A 23 -3.18 -28.29 -6.87
C ILE A 23 -3.19 -29.41 -7.90
N ILE A 24 -2.15 -29.48 -8.73
CA ILE A 24 -2.08 -30.43 -9.84
C ILE A 24 -0.73 -31.15 -9.77
N SER A 25 -0.75 -32.49 -9.78
CA SER A 25 0.46 -33.32 -9.82
C SER A 25 0.13 -34.75 -10.27
N SER A 26 1.14 -35.61 -10.41
CA SER A 26 0.91 -37.04 -10.67
C SER A 26 0.14 -37.69 -9.50
N GLU A 27 -0.63 -38.75 -9.77
CA GLU A 27 -1.37 -39.50 -8.72
C GLU A 27 -0.45 -39.91 -7.57
N LYS A 28 0.79 -40.30 -7.89
CA LYS A 28 1.84 -40.64 -6.92
C LYS A 28 2.18 -39.48 -6.00
N ASN A 29 2.32 -38.27 -6.53
CA ASN A 29 2.61 -37.09 -5.75
C ASN A 29 1.38 -36.63 -4.97
N MET A 30 0.19 -36.65 -5.58
CA MET A 30 -1.06 -36.28 -4.90
C MET A 30 -1.35 -37.18 -3.68
N SER A 31 -1.02 -38.47 -3.74
CA SER A 31 -1.20 -39.39 -2.59
C SER A 31 -0.36 -39.02 -1.37
N LYS A 32 0.69 -38.22 -1.52
CA LYS A 32 1.60 -37.76 -0.46
C LYS A 32 1.79 -36.24 -0.46
N ILE A 33 0.84 -35.52 -1.00
CA ILE A 33 0.94 -34.07 -1.22
C ILE A 33 1.26 -33.30 0.06
N GLU A 34 0.66 -33.68 1.18
CA GLU A 34 0.92 -33.05 2.48
C GLU A 34 2.36 -33.28 2.95
N ASN A 35 2.92 -34.46 2.73
CA ASN A 35 4.32 -34.74 3.06
C ASN A 35 5.27 -33.91 2.18
N ILE A 36 4.97 -33.72 0.89
CA ILE A 36 5.74 -32.86 -0.02
C ILE A 36 5.72 -31.44 0.51
N ARG A 37 4.53 -30.93 0.85
CA ARG A 37 4.36 -29.58 1.40
C ARG A 37 5.13 -29.37 2.71
N LEU A 38 4.97 -30.27 3.67
CA LEU A 38 5.64 -30.20 4.98
C LEU A 38 7.17 -30.30 4.85
N ASN A 39 7.66 -31.18 3.98
CA ASN A 39 9.10 -31.27 3.71
C ASN A 39 9.65 -29.97 3.11
N ASN A 40 8.89 -29.31 2.22
CA ASN A 40 9.32 -28.05 1.64
C ASN A 40 9.43 -26.93 2.70
N ILE A 41 8.42 -26.74 3.53
CA ILE A 41 8.46 -25.70 4.58
C ILE A 41 9.46 -26.02 5.71
N SER A 42 9.92 -27.28 5.85
CA SER A 42 10.96 -27.63 6.82
C SER A 42 12.29 -26.92 6.54
N ALA A 43 12.50 -26.40 5.34
CA ALA A 43 13.62 -25.50 5.00
C ALA A 43 13.70 -24.25 5.89
N LEU A 44 12.56 -23.82 6.47
CA LEU A 44 12.51 -22.72 7.44
C LEU A 44 13.01 -23.11 8.83
N GLU A 45 13.08 -24.40 9.14
CA GLU A 45 13.54 -24.91 10.43
C GLU A 45 15.06 -25.07 10.41
N LYS A 46 15.75 -24.47 11.36
CA LYS A 46 17.22 -24.54 11.46
C LYS A 46 17.67 -26.02 11.56
N ASN A 47 18.47 -26.45 10.58
CA ASN A 47 19.13 -27.75 10.51
C ASN A 47 18.30 -29.00 10.12
N ILE A 48 17.09 -28.83 9.60
CA ILE A 48 16.29 -29.95 9.10
C ILE A 48 16.03 -29.76 7.59
N SER A 49 17.02 -30.08 6.78
CA SER A 49 16.82 -30.20 5.33
C SER A 49 16.35 -31.61 5.02
N LYS A 50 15.06 -31.81 4.80
CA LYS A 50 14.54 -33.04 4.18
C LYS A 50 14.57 -32.84 2.68
N SER A 51 15.34 -33.69 1.98
CA SER A 51 15.40 -33.61 0.52
C SER A 51 14.03 -33.95 -0.07
N ASN A 52 13.52 -33.08 -0.90
CA ASN A 52 12.37 -33.30 -1.73
C ASN A 52 12.85 -33.28 -3.19
N ASP A 53 12.44 -34.26 -4.01
CA ASP A 53 12.84 -34.30 -5.41
C ASP A 53 11.81 -33.61 -6.33
N VAL A 54 10.73 -33.08 -5.75
CA VAL A 54 9.60 -32.48 -6.47
C VAL A 54 9.66 -30.98 -6.32
N ALA A 55 9.63 -30.24 -7.45
CA ALA A 55 9.53 -28.78 -7.43
C ALA A 55 8.10 -28.31 -7.24
N ILE A 56 7.89 -27.25 -6.48
CA ILE A 56 6.59 -26.58 -6.35
C ILE A 56 6.61 -25.32 -7.21
N VAL A 57 5.68 -25.25 -8.16
CA VAL A 57 5.51 -24.14 -9.10
C VAL A 57 4.16 -23.49 -8.85
N TRP A 58 4.13 -22.19 -8.61
CA TRP A 58 2.91 -21.40 -8.43
C TRP A 58 2.70 -20.48 -9.62
N LEU A 59 1.57 -20.59 -10.27
CA LEU A 59 1.15 -19.74 -11.37
C LEU A 59 -0.05 -18.90 -10.92
N SER A 60 0.15 -17.59 -10.89
CA SER A 60 -0.87 -16.59 -10.51
C SER A 60 -1.41 -15.89 -11.74
N TYR A 61 -2.73 -15.82 -11.84
CA TYR A 61 -3.41 -15.21 -12.98
C TYR A 61 -4.40 -14.14 -12.53
N ASN A 62 -4.60 -13.14 -13.36
CA ASN A 62 -5.66 -12.14 -13.24
C ASN A 62 -5.68 -11.38 -11.92
N VAL A 63 -4.54 -10.95 -11.44
CA VAL A 63 -4.45 -10.00 -10.33
C VAL A 63 -5.03 -8.64 -10.73
N HIS A 64 -4.93 -8.29 -12.01
CA HIS A 64 -5.68 -7.20 -12.64
C HIS A 64 -6.87 -7.77 -13.40
N GLY A 65 -8.09 -7.45 -12.96
CA GLY A 65 -9.30 -8.13 -13.43
C GLY A 65 -9.61 -7.91 -14.91
N ASN A 66 -9.21 -6.78 -15.50
CA ASN A 66 -9.41 -6.49 -16.92
C ASN A 66 -8.35 -7.09 -17.86
N GLU A 67 -7.30 -7.70 -17.34
CA GLU A 67 -6.30 -8.45 -18.10
C GLU A 67 -6.82 -9.87 -18.40
N SER A 68 -7.84 -9.92 -19.24
CA SER A 68 -8.78 -11.04 -19.31
C SER A 68 -8.22 -12.33 -19.89
N SER A 69 -7.20 -12.29 -20.76
CA SER A 69 -6.64 -13.51 -21.37
C SER A 69 -5.92 -14.40 -20.36
N THR A 70 -5.50 -13.85 -19.24
CA THR A 70 -4.72 -14.59 -18.24
C THR A 70 -5.56 -15.67 -17.56
N THR A 71 -6.80 -15.36 -17.12
CA THR A 71 -7.72 -16.37 -16.56
C THR A 71 -8.04 -17.49 -17.58
N GLU A 72 -8.30 -17.11 -18.83
CA GLU A 72 -8.58 -18.09 -19.89
C GLU A 72 -7.36 -18.99 -20.13
N ALA A 73 -6.14 -18.42 -20.10
CA ALA A 73 -4.91 -19.19 -20.21
C ALA A 73 -4.71 -20.17 -19.05
N SER A 74 -5.16 -19.82 -17.84
CA SER A 74 -5.09 -20.74 -16.70
C SER A 74 -5.88 -22.04 -16.95
N MET A 75 -7.06 -21.93 -17.55
CA MET A 75 -7.90 -23.07 -17.92
C MET A 75 -7.23 -23.94 -18.98
N GLN A 76 -6.67 -23.33 -20.02
CA GLN A 76 -5.94 -24.04 -21.07
C GLN A 76 -4.68 -24.72 -20.51
N THR A 77 -3.95 -24.05 -19.62
CA THR A 77 -2.76 -24.62 -18.95
C THR A 77 -3.13 -25.88 -18.14
N ILE A 78 -4.24 -25.83 -17.38
CA ILE A 78 -4.74 -26.99 -16.62
C ILE A 78 -5.07 -28.14 -17.58
N TYR A 79 -5.76 -27.85 -18.70
CA TYR A 79 -6.13 -28.85 -19.68
C TYR A 79 -4.90 -29.54 -20.28
N GLU A 80 -3.89 -28.78 -20.73
CA GLU A 80 -2.66 -29.32 -21.31
C GLU A 80 -1.86 -30.16 -20.31
N LEU A 81 -1.75 -29.71 -19.05
CA LEU A 81 -1.08 -30.47 -17.99
C LEU A 81 -1.75 -31.82 -17.69
N LEU A 82 -3.06 -31.92 -17.85
CA LEU A 82 -3.79 -33.16 -17.55
C LEU A 82 -3.89 -34.09 -18.75
N THR A 83 -3.59 -33.63 -19.95
CA THR A 83 -3.73 -34.42 -21.20
C THR A 83 -2.38 -34.59 -21.90
N GLU A 84 -1.78 -33.51 -22.40
CA GLU A 84 -0.64 -33.57 -23.32
C GLU A 84 0.72 -33.53 -22.60
N ARG A 85 0.76 -32.89 -21.40
CA ARG A 85 2.00 -32.65 -20.67
C ARG A 85 1.99 -33.23 -19.24
N ALA A 86 1.29 -34.36 -19.07
CA ALA A 86 1.24 -35.05 -17.78
C ALA A 86 2.61 -35.58 -17.31
N ASP A 87 3.55 -35.75 -18.22
CA ASP A 87 4.95 -36.10 -17.96
C ASP A 87 5.63 -35.13 -16.99
N LEU A 88 5.31 -33.84 -17.07
CA LEU A 88 5.88 -32.80 -16.21
C LEU A 88 5.47 -32.94 -14.74
N LEU A 89 4.32 -33.54 -14.49
CA LEU A 89 3.74 -33.70 -13.15
C LEU A 89 4.46 -34.74 -12.28
N GLU A 90 5.31 -35.60 -12.86
CA GLU A 90 6.10 -36.55 -12.09
C GLU A 90 7.10 -35.85 -11.15
N ASN A 91 7.67 -34.74 -11.57
CA ASN A 91 8.69 -33.97 -10.84
C ASN A 91 8.18 -32.62 -10.31
N THR A 92 6.89 -32.30 -10.51
CA THR A 92 6.34 -31.01 -10.07
C THR A 92 5.00 -31.17 -9.35
N VAL A 93 4.78 -30.27 -8.41
CA VAL A 93 3.46 -29.88 -7.91
C VAL A 93 3.19 -28.50 -8.46
N VAL A 94 2.15 -28.38 -9.28
CA VAL A 94 1.74 -27.09 -9.88
C VAL A 94 0.53 -26.57 -9.13
N ILE A 95 0.65 -25.33 -8.63
CA ILE A 95 -0.45 -24.60 -7.99
C ILE A 95 -0.88 -23.53 -8.98
N ILE A 96 -2.14 -23.53 -9.36
CA ILE A 96 -2.73 -22.56 -10.27
C ILE A 96 -3.80 -21.77 -9.54
N ASP A 97 -3.56 -20.46 -9.34
CA ASP A 97 -4.57 -19.51 -8.88
C ASP A 97 -5.14 -18.78 -10.10
N PRO A 98 -6.34 -19.18 -10.58
CA PRO A 98 -6.82 -18.76 -11.90
C PRO A 98 -7.33 -17.32 -11.94
N CYS A 99 -7.67 -16.73 -10.79
CA CYS A 99 -8.23 -15.39 -10.73
C CYS A 99 -8.09 -14.79 -9.32
N LEU A 100 -7.03 -14.03 -9.13
CA LEU A 100 -6.73 -13.36 -7.86
C LEU A 100 -7.70 -12.20 -7.57
N ASN A 101 -8.31 -11.62 -8.61
CA ASN A 101 -9.20 -10.48 -8.52
C ASN A 101 -10.54 -10.72 -9.24
N PRO A 102 -11.39 -11.62 -8.71
CA PRO A 102 -12.67 -11.91 -9.36
C PRO A 102 -13.65 -10.72 -9.34
N ASP A 103 -13.54 -9.76 -8.39
CA ASP A 103 -14.37 -8.57 -8.36
C ASP A 103 -14.05 -7.65 -9.55
N GLY A 104 -12.77 -7.38 -9.81
CA GLY A 104 -12.33 -6.61 -10.96
C GLY A 104 -12.66 -7.32 -12.29
N ARG A 105 -12.45 -8.65 -12.36
CA ARG A 105 -12.77 -9.42 -13.55
C ARG A 105 -14.25 -9.39 -13.90
N ASP A 106 -15.14 -9.56 -12.93
CA ASP A 106 -16.58 -9.48 -13.19
C ASP A 106 -17.01 -8.08 -13.62
N ARG A 107 -16.42 -7.04 -13.04
CA ARG A 107 -16.67 -5.65 -13.45
C ARG A 107 -16.34 -5.48 -14.94
N TYR A 108 -15.15 -5.91 -15.36
CA TYR A 108 -14.72 -5.85 -16.76
C TYR A 108 -15.60 -6.72 -17.67
N ALA A 109 -15.80 -8.01 -17.34
CA ALA A 109 -16.49 -8.96 -18.18
C ALA A 109 -17.97 -8.59 -18.40
N ASN A 110 -18.64 -8.11 -17.35
CA ASN A 110 -20.02 -7.64 -17.45
C ASN A 110 -20.14 -6.42 -18.36
N TRP A 111 -19.25 -5.42 -18.18
CA TRP A 111 -19.22 -4.25 -19.05
C TRP A 111 -18.93 -4.65 -20.51
N TYR A 112 -17.89 -5.46 -20.74
CA TYR A 112 -17.50 -5.89 -22.08
C TYR A 112 -18.65 -6.61 -22.79
N ASN A 113 -19.32 -7.54 -22.13
CA ASN A 113 -20.46 -8.28 -22.69
C ASN A 113 -21.66 -7.39 -23.03
N GLN A 114 -21.86 -6.28 -22.31
CA GLN A 114 -22.93 -5.30 -22.59
C GLN A 114 -22.59 -4.38 -23.76
N THR A 115 -21.31 -4.18 -24.09
CA THR A 115 -20.87 -3.16 -25.05
C THR A 115 -20.32 -3.72 -26.35
N ARG A 116 -19.82 -4.98 -26.35
CA ARG A 116 -19.26 -5.59 -27.55
C ARG A 116 -20.28 -5.77 -28.65
N THR A 117 -19.83 -5.68 -29.90
CA THR A 117 -20.62 -6.01 -31.08
C THR A 117 -20.53 -7.50 -31.43
N VAL A 118 -21.41 -7.99 -32.34
CA VAL A 118 -21.38 -9.35 -32.90
C VAL A 118 -21.44 -9.26 -34.40
N PRO A 119 -20.36 -9.64 -35.12
CA PRO A 119 -19.02 -9.99 -34.63
C PRO A 119 -18.37 -8.83 -33.89
N TYR A 120 -17.36 -9.12 -33.01
CA TYR A 120 -16.62 -8.09 -32.29
C TYR A 120 -15.89 -7.14 -33.27
N ASN A 121 -15.70 -5.89 -32.84
CA ASN A 121 -15.06 -4.87 -33.63
C ASN A 121 -13.59 -4.70 -33.20
N THR A 122 -12.65 -4.81 -34.14
CA THR A 122 -11.21 -4.68 -33.87
C THR A 122 -10.69 -3.25 -33.83
N ASN A 123 -11.52 -2.27 -34.19
CA ASN A 123 -11.10 -0.87 -34.20
C ASN A 123 -11.04 -0.33 -32.77
N LYS A 124 -9.86 0.12 -32.31
CA LYS A 124 -9.61 0.60 -30.94
C LYS A 124 -10.49 1.77 -30.48
N ILE A 125 -11.12 2.49 -31.41
CA ILE A 125 -12.07 3.58 -31.06
C ILE A 125 -13.50 3.06 -30.81
N SER A 126 -13.76 1.77 -31.04
CA SER A 126 -15.04 1.15 -30.70
C SER A 126 -15.27 1.19 -29.20
N ARG A 127 -16.54 1.34 -28.78
CA ARG A 127 -16.95 1.40 -27.39
C ARG A 127 -16.47 0.17 -26.58
N GLU A 128 -16.36 -0.99 -27.20
CA GLU A 128 -15.90 -2.22 -26.57
C GLU A 128 -14.40 -2.23 -26.20
N HIS A 129 -13.65 -1.17 -26.55
CA HIS A 129 -12.24 -0.95 -26.20
C HIS A 129 -12.04 0.25 -25.27
N SER A 130 -13.14 0.84 -24.76
CA SER A 130 -13.11 2.00 -23.89
C SER A 130 -13.85 1.69 -22.58
N GLU A 131 -13.12 1.03 -21.66
CA GLU A 131 -13.66 0.68 -20.35
C GLU A 131 -13.90 1.94 -19.53
N PRO A 132 -15.11 2.13 -18.95
CA PRO A 132 -15.43 3.32 -18.16
C PRO A 132 -14.73 3.27 -16.77
N TRP A 133 -14.58 4.44 -16.17
CA TRP A 133 -14.19 4.56 -14.77
C TRP A 133 -15.09 3.71 -13.85
N PRO A 134 -14.57 3.00 -12.86
CA PRO A 134 -13.16 2.97 -12.41
C PRO A 134 -12.31 1.91 -13.09
N GLY A 135 -12.82 1.15 -14.06
CA GLY A 135 -12.21 0.03 -14.72
C GLY A 135 -12.13 -1.25 -13.86
N GLY A 136 -11.85 -2.37 -14.52
CA GLY A 136 -11.77 -3.69 -13.88
C GLY A 136 -10.36 -4.05 -13.38
N ARG A 137 -9.36 -3.19 -13.54
CA ARG A 137 -8.00 -3.47 -13.09
C ARG A 137 -7.94 -3.78 -11.61
N ALA A 138 -8.52 -2.92 -10.79
CA ALA A 138 -8.45 -2.97 -9.34
C ALA A 138 -9.57 -3.82 -8.71
N ASN A 139 -9.43 -4.16 -7.40
CA ASN A 139 -10.44 -4.89 -6.63
C ASN A 139 -11.70 -4.05 -6.33
N HIS A 140 -12.54 -4.47 -5.39
CA HIS A 140 -13.74 -3.75 -4.97
C HIS A 140 -13.44 -2.30 -4.54
N TYR A 141 -12.49 -2.11 -3.62
CA TYR A 141 -12.08 -0.79 -3.13
C TYR A 141 -11.04 -0.09 -4.02
N LEU A 142 -10.90 -0.51 -5.24
CA LEU A 142 -10.01 0.06 -6.25
C LEU A 142 -8.52 0.02 -5.88
N PHE A 143 -8.10 -1.02 -5.18
CA PHE A 143 -6.68 -1.29 -4.93
C PHE A 143 -6.08 -2.13 -6.04
N ASP A 144 -4.87 -1.77 -6.45
CA ASP A 144 -4.03 -2.62 -7.27
C ASP A 144 -3.44 -3.74 -6.41
N LEU A 145 -3.97 -4.97 -6.55
CA LEU A 145 -3.54 -6.12 -5.77
C LEU A 145 -2.11 -6.57 -6.10
N ASN A 146 -1.55 -6.12 -7.25
CA ASN A 146 -0.13 -6.27 -7.56
C ASN A 146 0.74 -5.16 -6.96
N ARG A 147 0.22 -4.41 -6.01
CA ARG A 147 0.95 -3.48 -5.14
C ARG A 147 0.73 -3.81 -3.67
N ASP A 148 0.04 -4.92 -3.36
CA ASP A 148 -0.41 -5.28 -2.01
C ASP A 148 0.11 -6.65 -1.52
N TRP A 149 1.13 -7.22 -2.19
CA TRP A 149 1.72 -8.50 -1.78
C TRP A 149 2.42 -8.44 -0.41
N ALA A 150 3.25 -7.42 -0.18
CA ALA A 150 3.92 -7.22 1.09
C ALA A 150 3.03 -6.49 2.12
N TRP A 151 2.22 -5.54 1.68
CA TRP A 151 1.46 -4.68 2.60
C TRP A 151 0.21 -5.34 3.14
N ILE A 152 -0.39 -6.27 2.41
CA ILE A 152 -1.56 -7.07 2.82
C ILE A 152 -2.69 -6.24 3.42
N THR A 153 -2.94 -5.08 2.83
CA THR A 153 -4.00 -4.17 3.26
C THR A 153 -5.38 -4.67 2.86
N GLN A 154 -5.47 -5.46 1.77
CA GLN A 154 -6.72 -5.97 1.21
C GLN A 154 -7.01 -7.38 1.66
N VAL A 155 -8.30 -7.72 1.78
CA VAL A 155 -8.75 -9.04 2.26
C VAL A 155 -8.27 -10.18 1.36
N GLU A 156 -8.23 -9.96 0.05
CA GLU A 156 -7.72 -10.91 -0.94
C GLU A 156 -6.24 -11.22 -0.69
N SER A 157 -5.42 -10.20 -0.49
CA SER A 157 -3.99 -10.33 -0.22
C SER A 157 -3.71 -11.02 1.10
N GLN A 158 -4.49 -10.72 2.15
CA GLN A 158 -4.34 -11.37 3.47
C GLN A 158 -4.63 -12.87 3.40
N GLN A 159 -5.68 -13.28 2.68
CA GLN A 159 -6.05 -14.67 2.53
C GLN A 159 -5.05 -15.42 1.65
N ARG A 160 -4.62 -14.82 0.53
CA ARG A 160 -3.59 -15.36 -0.35
C ARG A 160 -2.26 -15.57 0.39
N LEU A 161 -1.78 -14.58 1.15
CA LEU A 161 -0.53 -14.68 1.89
C LEU A 161 -0.53 -15.85 2.89
N LYS A 162 -1.66 -16.07 3.58
CA LYS A 162 -1.82 -17.18 4.51
C LYS A 162 -1.61 -18.52 3.81
N GLU A 163 -2.16 -18.71 2.61
CA GLU A 163 -1.97 -19.92 1.82
C GLU A 163 -0.56 -19.99 1.22
N TYR A 164 -0.05 -18.89 0.70
CA TYR A 164 1.30 -18.81 0.16
C TYR A 164 2.36 -19.27 1.17
N HIS A 165 2.23 -18.88 2.44
CA HIS A 165 3.10 -19.33 3.52
C HIS A 165 2.97 -20.81 3.89
N LYS A 166 1.94 -21.51 3.44
CA LYS A 166 1.84 -22.95 3.61
C LYS A 166 2.68 -23.70 2.58
N TRP A 167 2.89 -23.11 1.41
CA TRP A 167 3.54 -23.76 0.27
C TRP A 167 4.95 -23.30 0.02
N LEU A 168 5.21 -21.99 0.02
CA LEU A 168 6.49 -21.37 -0.32
C LEU A 168 7.10 -21.99 -1.59
N PRO A 169 6.56 -21.70 -2.78
CA PRO A 169 6.96 -22.36 -4.01
C PRO A 169 8.42 -22.06 -4.38
N HIS A 170 9.03 -22.96 -5.15
CA HIS A 170 10.37 -22.76 -5.71
C HIS A 170 10.37 -21.78 -6.88
N VAL A 171 9.27 -21.77 -7.66
CA VAL A 171 9.08 -20.90 -8.82
C VAL A 171 7.69 -20.25 -8.73
N HIS A 172 7.64 -18.96 -8.97
CA HIS A 172 6.38 -18.19 -9.00
C HIS A 172 6.33 -17.35 -10.26
N ALA A 173 5.27 -17.50 -11.05
CA ALA A 173 5.01 -16.67 -12.22
C ALA A 173 3.68 -15.93 -12.08
N ASP A 174 3.70 -14.63 -12.30
CA ASP A 174 2.52 -13.74 -12.27
C ASP A 174 2.19 -13.29 -13.70
N PHE A 175 0.96 -13.56 -14.15
CA PHE A 175 0.54 -13.36 -15.54
C PHE A 175 -0.29 -12.10 -15.70
N HIS A 176 0.17 -11.21 -16.59
CA HIS A 176 -0.35 -9.88 -16.82
C HIS A 176 -0.63 -9.57 -18.29
N GLU A 177 -1.20 -8.38 -18.54
CA GLU A 177 -1.28 -7.78 -19.84
C GLU A 177 -0.74 -6.33 -19.83
N GLN A 178 0.10 -6.01 -20.80
CA GLN A 178 0.62 -4.67 -21.08
C GLN A 178 -0.02 -4.06 -22.35
N GLY A 179 0.46 -2.89 -22.80
CA GLY A 179 -0.08 -2.18 -23.95
C GLY A 179 -0.26 -3.03 -25.20
N ILE A 180 -1.32 -2.78 -25.99
CA ILE A 180 -1.72 -3.63 -27.15
C ILE A 180 -0.67 -3.70 -28.27
N ASN A 181 0.30 -2.80 -28.28
CA ASN A 181 1.35 -2.74 -29.31
C ASN A 181 2.67 -3.33 -28.83
N GLU A 182 2.75 -3.74 -27.57
CA GLU A 182 3.99 -4.25 -26.99
C GLU A 182 4.19 -5.74 -27.34
N PRO A 183 5.44 -6.18 -27.62
CA PRO A 183 5.76 -7.60 -27.70
C PRO A 183 5.57 -8.29 -26.36
N PHE A 184 5.58 -9.61 -26.33
CA PHE A 184 5.50 -10.36 -25.08
C PHE A 184 6.73 -10.15 -24.21
N TYR A 185 6.54 -9.96 -22.89
CA TYR A 185 7.64 -9.89 -21.93
C TYR A 185 7.73 -11.15 -21.09
N PHE A 186 8.97 -11.62 -20.87
CA PHE A 186 9.30 -12.65 -19.88
C PHE A 186 10.70 -12.45 -19.29
N ALA A 187 10.97 -13.15 -18.16
CA ALA A 187 12.27 -13.12 -17.49
C ALA A 187 13.46 -13.42 -18.44
N PRO A 188 14.67 -12.91 -18.15
CA PRO A 188 15.09 -12.26 -16.93
C PRO A 188 14.64 -10.81 -16.83
N ALA A 189 14.43 -10.37 -15.59
CA ALA A 189 14.01 -9.01 -15.26
C ALA A 189 15.09 -7.96 -15.58
N ALA A 190 14.68 -6.69 -15.60
CA ALA A 190 15.59 -5.54 -15.67
C ALA A 190 16.31 -5.29 -14.34
N GLU A 191 17.42 -4.56 -14.38
CA GLU A 191 17.97 -3.90 -13.20
C GLU A 191 17.07 -2.70 -12.81
N PRO A 192 16.98 -2.33 -11.51
CA PRO A 192 17.79 -2.84 -10.41
C PRO A 192 17.21 -4.11 -9.77
N TYR A 193 18.07 -5.03 -9.37
CA TYR A 193 17.74 -6.11 -8.45
C TYR A 193 18.09 -5.69 -7.02
N HIS A 194 17.26 -6.06 -6.07
CA HIS A 194 17.61 -5.93 -4.65
C HIS A 194 18.79 -6.86 -4.28
N GLU A 195 19.69 -6.40 -3.38
CA GLU A 195 20.92 -7.14 -3.01
C GLU A 195 20.66 -8.53 -2.40
N VAL A 196 19.52 -8.76 -1.77
CA VAL A 196 19.16 -10.06 -1.17
C VAL A 196 18.85 -11.13 -2.22
N ILE A 197 18.59 -10.75 -3.49
CA ILE A 197 18.32 -11.68 -4.59
C ILE A 197 19.61 -12.39 -4.97
N THR A 198 19.58 -13.71 -4.80
CA THR A 198 20.78 -14.54 -4.96
C THR A 198 21.20 -14.68 -6.44
N LYS A 199 22.46 -14.99 -6.65
CA LYS A 199 22.97 -15.31 -8.01
C LYS A 199 22.19 -16.47 -8.65
N TRP A 200 21.83 -17.49 -7.87
CA TRP A 200 21.04 -18.62 -8.36
C TRP A 200 19.67 -18.19 -8.89
N GLN A 201 18.95 -17.33 -8.17
CA GLN A 201 17.67 -16.84 -8.63
C GLN A 201 17.81 -16.09 -9.97
N ARG A 202 18.82 -15.24 -10.11
CA ARG A 202 19.12 -14.54 -11.37
C ARG A 202 19.50 -15.50 -12.51
N ASP A 203 20.39 -16.47 -12.24
CA ASP A 203 20.83 -17.45 -13.23
C ASP A 203 19.64 -18.31 -13.71
N PHE A 204 18.74 -18.69 -12.82
CA PHE A 204 17.56 -19.49 -13.18
C PHE A 204 16.56 -18.69 -14.01
N GLN A 205 16.38 -17.39 -13.76
CA GLN A 205 15.59 -16.53 -14.64
C GLN A 205 16.14 -16.52 -16.08
N HIS A 206 17.46 -16.53 -16.25
CA HIS A 206 18.07 -16.69 -17.59
C HIS A 206 17.77 -18.06 -18.20
N MET A 207 17.76 -19.12 -17.43
CA MET A 207 17.39 -20.46 -17.91
C MET A 207 15.92 -20.50 -18.37
N LEU A 208 15.03 -19.94 -17.59
CA LEU A 208 13.60 -19.77 -17.91
C LEU A 208 13.42 -18.97 -19.20
N GLY A 209 14.07 -17.81 -19.31
CA GLY A 209 14.01 -16.98 -20.51
C GLY A 209 14.48 -17.70 -21.76
N LYS A 210 15.57 -18.45 -21.67
CA LYS A 210 16.04 -19.28 -22.79
C LYS A 210 15.05 -20.39 -23.18
N ASN A 211 14.37 -20.98 -22.20
CA ASN A 211 13.35 -22.00 -22.50
C ASN A 211 12.11 -21.37 -23.17
N ASN A 212 11.63 -20.23 -22.69
CA ASN A 212 10.54 -19.48 -23.33
C ASN A 212 10.91 -19.07 -24.75
N ALA A 213 12.11 -18.52 -24.97
CA ALA A 213 12.61 -18.10 -26.28
C ALA A 213 12.53 -19.21 -27.32
N LYS A 214 12.83 -20.48 -26.98
CA LYS A 214 12.71 -21.62 -27.93
C LYS A 214 11.30 -21.72 -28.52
N TYR A 215 10.28 -21.53 -27.69
CA TYR A 215 8.89 -21.64 -28.11
C TYR A 215 8.44 -20.42 -28.90
N PHE A 216 8.84 -19.25 -28.46
CA PHE A 216 8.48 -17.97 -29.10
C PHE A 216 9.16 -17.83 -30.46
N ASP A 217 10.46 -18.15 -30.57
CA ASP A 217 11.23 -18.18 -31.83
C ASP A 217 10.63 -19.16 -32.83
N LYS A 218 10.29 -20.39 -32.37
CA LYS A 218 9.67 -21.40 -33.20
C LYS A 218 8.34 -20.96 -33.82
N ASN A 219 7.57 -20.16 -33.09
CA ASN A 219 6.26 -19.66 -33.52
C ASN A 219 6.34 -18.27 -34.20
N GLY A 220 7.54 -17.65 -34.27
CA GLY A 220 7.71 -16.31 -34.83
C GLY A 220 7.08 -15.20 -34.03
N TRP A 221 6.96 -15.37 -32.71
CA TRP A 221 6.39 -14.38 -31.80
C TRP A 221 7.48 -13.48 -31.26
N LEU A 222 7.28 -12.16 -31.32
CA LEU A 222 8.22 -11.18 -30.78
C LEU A 222 8.10 -11.13 -29.25
N TYR A 223 9.25 -10.95 -28.61
CA TYR A 223 9.37 -10.81 -27.17
C TYR A 223 10.55 -9.91 -26.80
N PHE A 224 10.57 -9.48 -25.54
CA PHE A 224 11.71 -8.77 -24.95
C PHE A 224 11.94 -9.22 -23.50
N THR A 225 13.13 -8.93 -22.98
CA THR A 225 13.60 -9.22 -21.63
C THR A 225 14.48 -8.09 -21.14
N LYS A 226 14.72 -7.98 -19.82
CA LYS A 226 15.70 -7.05 -19.24
C LYS A 226 15.36 -5.56 -19.41
N GLU A 227 14.12 -5.25 -19.67
CA GLU A 227 13.62 -3.89 -19.82
C GLU A 227 12.38 -3.69 -18.95
N PHE A 228 12.19 -2.48 -18.41
CA PHE A 228 11.07 -1.99 -17.60
C PHE A 228 10.83 -2.70 -16.25
N PHE A 229 10.64 -4.01 -16.25
CA PHE A 229 10.21 -4.78 -15.09
C PHE A 229 11.42 -5.20 -14.27
N ASP A 230 11.63 -4.54 -13.13
CA ASP A 230 12.71 -4.80 -12.18
C ASP A 230 12.23 -5.64 -10.98
N LEU A 231 13.17 -6.08 -10.13
CA LEU A 231 12.90 -6.85 -8.91
C LEU A 231 13.41 -6.09 -7.68
N LEU A 232 12.86 -4.90 -7.44
CA LEU A 232 13.26 -4.04 -6.34
C LEU A 232 12.12 -3.81 -5.34
N TYR A 233 10.97 -3.30 -5.79
CA TYR A 233 9.86 -2.96 -4.89
C TYR A 233 9.24 -4.22 -4.30
N PRO A 234 9.10 -4.34 -2.94
CA PRO A 234 8.80 -5.60 -2.28
C PRO A 234 7.37 -6.11 -2.44
N SER A 235 6.47 -5.35 -3.07
CA SER A 235 5.04 -5.66 -3.02
C SER A 235 4.43 -6.02 -4.38
N TYR A 236 5.26 -6.55 -5.30
CA TYR A 236 4.81 -7.17 -6.55
C TYR A 236 4.66 -8.69 -6.44
N GLY A 237 3.89 -9.28 -7.37
CA GLY A 237 3.68 -10.72 -7.48
C GLY A 237 4.90 -11.53 -7.88
N ASP A 238 5.94 -10.90 -8.38
CA ASP A 238 7.24 -11.52 -8.68
C ASP A 238 8.28 -11.27 -7.57
N THR A 239 8.33 -10.05 -7.06
CA THR A 239 9.39 -9.61 -6.15
C THR A 239 9.18 -10.12 -4.73
N TYR A 240 7.95 -10.06 -4.19
CA TYR A 240 7.66 -10.59 -2.86
C TYR A 240 7.94 -12.11 -2.75
N PRO A 241 7.49 -12.95 -3.71
CA PRO A 241 7.91 -14.36 -3.78
C PRO A 241 9.42 -14.55 -3.83
N THR A 242 10.15 -13.70 -4.56
CA THR A 242 11.61 -13.77 -4.67
C THR A 242 12.29 -13.52 -3.32
N TYR A 243 11.75 -12.64 -2.49
CA TYR A 243 12.23 -12.39 -1.13
C TYR A 243 11.89 -13.51 -0.14
N LEU A 244 11.03 -14.45 -0.55
CA LEU A 244 10.71 -15.68 0.18
C LEU A 244 11.38 -16.93 -0.41
N GLY A 245 12.37 -16.76 -1.30
CA GLY A 245 13.18 -17.84 -1.85
C GLY A 245 12.72 -18.40 -3.17
N ALA A 246 11.58 -18.00 -3.69
CA ALA A 246 11.14 -18.39 -5.03
C ALA A 246 12.00 -17.76 -6.14
N ILE A 247 11.94 -18.34 -7.33
CA ILE A 247 12.30 -17.67 -8.57
C ILE A 247 11.04 -16.95 -9.03
N GLY A 248 10.90 -15.68 -8.65
CA GLY A 248 9.74 -14.87 -9.03
C GLY A 248 9.91 -14.24 -10.42
N MET A 249 8.83 -14.14 -11.17
CA MET A 249 8.83 -13.48 -12.48
C MET A 249 7.46 -13.00 -12.88
N THR A 250 7.42 -12.00 -13.74
CA THR A 250 6.22 -11.49 -14.40
C THR A 250 6.23 -11.89 -15.87
N TYR A 251 5.06 -12.19 -16.42
CA TYR A 251 4.79 -12.34 -17.84
C TYR A 251 3.79 -11.26 -18.27
N GLU A 252 4.13 -10.55 -19.35
CA GLU A 252 3.30 -9.47 -19.88
C GLU A 252 2.93 -9.73 -21.33
N GLN A 253 1.65 -9.99 -21.56
CA GLN A 253 1.07 -10.15 -22.87
C GLN A 253 0.47 -8.82 -23.35
N ALA A 254 0.57 -8.50 -24.62
CA ALA A 254 -0.19 -7.39 -25.19
C ALA A 254 -1.70 -7.57 -24.97
N GLY A 255 -2.40 -6.48 -24.58
CA GLY A 255 -3.84 -6.55 -24.30
C GLY A 255 -4.34 -5.41 -23.44
N GLY A 256 -3.71 -5.18 -22.30
CA GLY A 256 -3.86 -4.02 -21.43
C GLY A 256 -5.28 -3.67 -21.01
N GLY A 257 -6.16 -4.67 -20.84
CA GLY A 257 -7.56 -4.47 -20.45
C GLY A 257 -8.49 -3.95 -21.55
N ILE A 258 -7.98 -3.59 -22.73
CA ILE A 258 -8.80 -3.02 -23.81
C ILE A 258 -8.98 -3.94 -25.01
N ALA A 259 -8.23 -5.04 -25.10
CA ALA A 259 -8.23 -5.87 -26.30
C ALA A 259 -9.50 -6.71 -26.50
N GLY A 260 -10.27 -7.00 -25.45
CA GLY A 260 -11.52 -7.75 -25.57
C GLY A 260 -11.36 -9.10 -26.27
N LEU A 261 -12.22 -9.44 -27.22
CA LEU A 261 -12.10 -10.65 -28.05
C LEU A 261 -11.05 -10.46 -29.18
N GLY A 262 -10.74 -9.23 -29.57
CA GLY A 262 -9.70 -8.94 -30.55
C GLY A 262 -9.62 -7.46 -30.87
N ILE A 263 -8.39 -6.97 -31.10
CA ILE A 263 -8.09 -5.58 -31.42
C ILE A 263 -7.02 -5.49 -32.48
N LEU A 264 -7.14 -4.51 -33.37
CA LEU A 264 -6.11 -4.23 -34.38
C LEU A 264 -5.00 -3.38 -33.74
N ASN A 265 -3.78 -3.90 -33.71
CA ASN A 265 -2.63 -3.16 -33.20
C ASN A 265 -2.07 -2.18 -34.24
N SER A 266 -1.08 -1.35 -33.85
CA SER A 266 -0.45 -0.35 -34.72
C SER A 266 0.33 -0.94 -35.90
N GLU A 267 0.71 -2.23 -35.83
CA GLU A 267 1.38 -2.96 -36.90
C GLU A 267 0.42 -3.57 -37.92
N GLY A 268 -0.89 -3.37 -37.76
CA GLY A 268 -1.92 -3.93 -38.61
C GLY A 268 -2.23 -5.40 -38.37
N LYS A 269 -1.81 -5.95 -37.22
CA LYS A 269 -2.13 -7.32 -36.80
C LYS A 269 -3.38 -7.32 -35.91
N ASN A 270 -4.29 -8.26 -36.16
CA ASN A 270 -5.42 -8.49 -35.29
C ASN A 270 -4.98 -9.38 -34.12
N LEU A 271 -4.91 -8.80 -32.92
CA LEU A 271 -4.55 -9.48 -31.68
C LEU A 271 -5.82 -10.07 -31.05
N THR A 272 -6.04 -11.37 -31.24
CA THR A 272 -7.23 -12.04 -30.73
C THR A 272 -7.05 -12.52 -29.27
N LEU A 273 -8.16 -12.79 -28.58
CA LEU A 273 -8.12 -13.45 -27.25
C LEU A 273 -7.45 -14.83 -27.33
N VAL A 274 -7.70 -15.56 -28.43
CA VAL A 274 -7.12 -16.90 -28.65
C VAL A 274 -5.58 -16.82 -28.74
N ASP A 275 -5.04 -15.84 -29.47
CA ASP A 275 -3.59 -15.62 -29.57
C ASP A 275 -2.99 -15.33 -28.19
N ARG A 276 -3.61 -14.42 -27.43
CA ARG A 276 -3.16 -14.05 -26.08
C ARG A 276 -3.19 -15.23 -25.11
N VAL A 277 -4.27 -16.03 -25.13
CA VAL A 277 -4.36 -17.25 -24.34
C VAL A 277 -3.26 -18.22 -24.70
N ARG A 278 -3.00 -18.44 -26.01
CA ARG A 278 -1.96 -19.35 -26.47
C ARG A 278 -0.56 -18.91 -26.00
N HIS A 279 -0.23 -17.64 -26.10
CA HIS A 279 1.07 -17.12 -25.65
C HIS A 279 1.28 -17.36 -24.16
N ASN A 280 0.31 -17.00 -23.33
CA ASN A 280 0.36 -17.21 -21.88
C ASN A 280 0.42 -18.70 -21.50
N THR A 281 -0.35 -19.57 -22.18
CA THR A 281 -0.32 -21.02 -21.94
C THR A 281 1.07 -21.59 -22.24
N VAL A 282 1.67 -21.22 -23.40
CA VAL A 282 3.01 -21.66 -23.77
C VAL A 282 4.05 -21.21 -22.76
N ALA A 283 4.00 -19.97 -22.29
CA ALA A 283 4.90 -19.48 -21.25
C ALA A 283 4.73 -20.23 -19.93
N GLY A 284 3.49 -20.54 -19.52
CA GLY A 284 3.19 -21.34 -18.34
C GLY A 284 3.74 -22.75 -18.41
N ILE A 285 3.47 -23.47 -19.50
CA ILE A 285 3.97 -24.84 -19.73
C ILE A 285 5.51 -24.85 -19.80
N SER A 286 6.13 -23.90 -20.48
CA SER A 286 7.59 -23.76 -20.55
C SER A 286 8.21 -23.55 -19.16
N THR A 287 7.55 -22.79 -18.29
CA THR A 287 7.97 -22.57 -16.89
C THR A 287 7.95 -23.88 -16.10
N ILE A 288 6.88 -24.66 -16.23
CA ILE A 288 6.74 -25.96 -15.55
C ILE A 288 7.76 -26.96 -16.10
N GLU A 289 8.00 -26.99 -17.42
CA GLU A 289 8.98 -27.86 -18.07
C GLU A 289 10.40 -27.66 -17.52
N ILE A 290 10.91 -26.41 -17.51
CA ILE A 290 12.26 -26.14 -16.99
C ILE A 290 12.35 -26.38 -15.48
N SER A 291 11.26 -26.17 -14.74
CA SER A 291 11.16 -26.47 -13.31
C SER A 291 11.19 -27.96 -13.03
N SER A 292 10.47 -28.76 -13.82
CA SER A 292 10.49 -30.23 -13.75
C SER A 292 11.88 -30.79 -14.01
N ALA A 293 12.54 -30.28 -15.07
CA ALA A 293 13.90 -30.70 -15.43
C ALA A 293 14.97 -30.35 -14.36
N ASN A 294 14.72 -29.35 -13.54
CA ASN A 294 15.63 -28.85 -12.50
C ASN A 294 15.12 -29.05 -11.07
N SER A 295 14.13 -29.93 -10.85
CA SER A 295 13.41 -30.05 -9.57
C SER A 295 14.35 -30.28 -8.37
N LYS A 296 15.35 -31.14 -8.47
CA LYS A 296 16.33 -31.39 -7.42
C LYS A 296 17.16 -30.14 -7.09
N LYS A 297 17.65 -29.46 -8.13
CA LYS A 297 18.48 -28.27 -7.97
C LYS A 297 17.68 -27.11 -7.35
N LEU A 298 16.44 -26.95 -7.74
CA LEU A 298 15.52 -25.98 -7.15
C LEU A 298 15.36 -26.21 -5.65
N ASN A 299 15.14 -27.46 -5.22
CA ASN A 299 15.03 -27.80 -3.80
C ASN A 299 16.34 -27.52 -3.03
N GLU A 300 17.50 -27.89 -3.59
CA GLU A 300 18.80 -27.63 -2.95
C GLU A 300 19.04 -26.14 -2.71
N GLU A 301 18.80 -25.31 -3.74
CA GLU A 301 19.08 -23.88 -3.68
C GLU A 301 18.03 -23.14 -2.84
N PHE A 302 16.76 -23.61 -2.85
CA PHE A 302 15.72 -23.11 -1.98
C PHE A 302 16.08 -23.34 -0.49
N ASN A 303 16.57 -24.52 -0.13
CA ASN A 303 17.05 -24.78 1.23
C ASN A 303 18.21 -23.85 1.63
N LYS A 304 19.14 -23.57 0.70
CA LYS A 304 20.27 -22.66 0.95
C LYS A 304 19.82 -21.21 1.13
N PHE A 305 18.72 -20.81 0.49
CA PHE A 305 18.21 -19.44 0.58
C PHE A 305 17.95 -19.00 2.02
N PHE A 306 17.44 -19.89 2.87
CA PHE A 306 17.08 -19.59 4.25
C PHE A 306 18.26 -19.64 5.23
N ILE A 307 19.45 -20.04 4.77
CA ILE A 307 20.66 -19.95 5.57
C ILE A 307 21.13 -18.50 5.55
N ASN A 308 20.95 -17.80 6.67
CA ASN A 308 21.38 -16.41 6.80
C ASN A 308 22.56 -16.31 7.77
N ASN A 309 23.69 -15.78 7.28
CA ASN A 309 24.92 -15.57 8.06
C ASN A 309 25.05 -14.13 8.56
N ASN A 310 24.14 -13.24 8.21
CA ASN A 310 24.12 -11.88 8.70
C ASN A 310 23.63 -11.86 10.17
N ASN A 311 24.12 -10.89 10.92
CA ASN A 311 23.78 -10.76 12.34
C ASN A 311 23.39 -9.31 12.66
N VAL A 312 22.31 -8.85 12.00
CA VAL A 312 21.77 -7.52 12.25
C VAL A 312 20.49 -7.66 13.08
N ASN A 313 20.37 -6.81 14.09
CA ASN A 313 19.15 -6.62 14.85
C ASN A 313 18.56 -5.26 14.51
N TYR A 314 17.31 -5.23 14.09
CA TYR A 314 16.51 -4.02 13.97
C TYR A 314 15.78 -3.79 15.28
N ILE A 315 15.92 -2.58 15.84
CA ILE A 315 15.30 -2.19 17.11
C ILE A 315 14.34 -1.05 16.82
N ILE A 316 13.10 -1.22 17.23
CA ILE A 316 12.02 -0.26 16.98
C ILE A 316 11.52 0.28 18.30
N ASN A 317 11.48 1.59 18.43
CA ASN A 317 11.04 2.30 19.61
C ASN A 317 9.97 3.35 19.24
N GLY A 318 9.00 3.57 20.11
CA GLY A 318 7.97 4.58 19.93
C GLY A 318 6.68 4.25 20.68
N ASP A 319 5.58 4.74 20.16
CA ASP A 319 4.25 4.50 20.72
C ASP A 319 3.91 3.00 20.76
N SER A 320 3.37 2.54 21.89
CA SER A 320 3.10 1.12 22.15
C SER A 320 2.07 0.52 21.19
N ASP A 321 1.07 1.30 20.79
CA ASP A 321 0.01 0.81 19.91
C ASP A 321 0.48 0.70 18.46
N LYS A 322 1.33 1.63 18.02
CA LYS A 322 2.03 1.53 16.74
C LYS A 322 2.98 0.33 16.70
N ILE A 323 3.67 0.03 17.81
CA ILE A 323 4.52 -1.17 17.96
C ILE A 323 3.65 -2.43 17.90
N ASN A 324 2.52 -2.46 18.58
CA ASN A 324 1.59 -3.59 18.53
C ASN A 324 1.05 -3.81 17.10
N GLN A 325 0.69 -2.75 16.38
CA GLN A 325 0.24 -2.82 15.00
C GLN A 325 1.34 -3.37 14.08
N LEU A 326 2.59 -2.93 14.26
CA LEU A 326 3.73 -3.49 13.53
C LEU A 326 3.94 -4.97 13.88
N SER A 327 3.81 -5.37 15.15
CA SER A 327 3.95 -6.77 15.57
C SER A 327 2.87 -7.67 14.96
N GLU A 328 1.63 -7.19 14.83
CA GLU A 328 0.55 -7.89 14.11
C GLU A 328 0.88 -8.07 12.62
N PHE A 329 1.44 -7.03 11.97
CA PHE A 329 1.92 -7.12 10.59
C PHE A 329 3.03 -8.20 10.45
N LEU A 330 4.05 -8.19 11.32
CA LEU A 330 5.12 -9.17 11.32
C LEU A 330 4.62 -10.59 11.55
N SER A 331 3.65 -10.76 12.44
CA SER A 331 3.01 -12.06 12.72
C SER A 331 2.32 -12.63 11.49
N LYS A 332 1.62 -11.81 10.69
CA LYS A 332 1.00 -12.21 9.43
C LYS A 332 2.04 -12.70 8.41
N HIS A 333 3.23 -12.09 8.40
CA HIS A 333 4.38 -12.49 7.58
C HIS A 333 5.16 -13.67 8.17
N LYS A 334 4.80 -14.14 9.38
CA LYS A 334 5.55 -15.15 10.13
C LYS A 334 7.03 -14.78 10.29
N ILE A 335 7.29 -13.53 10.66
CA ILE A 335 8.59 -12.98 11.03
C ILE A 335 8.69 -13.00 12.55
N ASP A 336 9.81 -13.52 13.08
CA ASP A 336 10.05 -13.58 14.52
C ASP A 336 10.50 -12.22 15.05
N PHE A 337 9.99 -11.84 16.22
CA PHE A 337 10.30 -10.60 16.92
C PHE A 337 10.25 -10.81 18.45
N TYR A 338 10.92 -9.93 19.19
CA TYR A 338 11.17 -10.11 20.62
C TYR A 338 11.15 -8.76 21.37
N SER A 339 11.04 -8.81 22.70
CA SER A 339 11.30 -7.66 23.58
C SER A 339 12.76 -7.70 24.06
N PRO A 340 13.53 -6.59 24.01
CA PRO A 340 14.89 -6.57 24.53
C PRO A 340 14.90 -6.47 26.06
N LYS A 341 15.92 -7.05 26.67
CA LYS A 341 16.30 -6.70 28.05
C LYS A 341 16.97 -5.31 28.04
N VAL A 342 16.79 -4.56 29.13
CA VAL A 342 17.41 -3.24 29.26
C VAL A 342 18.93 -3.35 29.23
N GLN A 343 19.55 -2.76 28.22
CA GLN A 343 21.00 -2.74 28.02
C GLN A 343 21.43 -1.52 27.21
N LYS A 344 22.70 -1.17 27.27
CA LYS A 344 23.30 -0.07 26.50
C LYS A 344 24.13 -0.66 25.37
N LEU A 345 23.94 -0.18 24.16
CA LEU A 345 24.64 -0.65 22.97
C LEU A 345 24.87 0.49 21.97
N SER A 346 25.75 0.29 21.02
CA SER A 346 25.91 1.16 19.87
C SER A 346 24.95 0.72 18.78
N ALA A 347 24.14 1.64 18.26
CA ALA A 347 23.20 1.37 17.19
C ALA A 347 23.16 2.55 16.19
N PHE A 348 22.91 2.26 14.92
CA PHE A 348 22.71 3.26 13.90
C PHE A 348 21.26 3.76 13.95
N SER A 349 21.07 5.04 14.27
CA SER A 349 19.76 5.68 14.35
C SER A 349 19.30 6.16 12.96
N TYR A 350 18.12 5.75 12.54
CA TYR A 350 17.52 6.08 11.25
C TYR A 350 17.20 7.58 11.15
N ASN A 351 16.58 8.13 12.20
CA ASN A 351 16.18 9.53 12.25
C ASN A 351 17.38 10.48 12.30
N LYS A 352 18.45 10.09 13.04
CA LYS A 352 19.68 10.90 13.17
C LYS A 352 20.70 10.62 12.06
N ASN A 353 20.50 9.57 11.27
CA ASN A 353 21.43 9.10 10.23
C ASN A 353 22.88 8.96 10.69
N LYS A 354 23.09 8.46 11.92
CA LYS A 354 24.41 8.22 12.52
C LYS A 354 24.34 7.19 13.65
N SER A 355 25.49 6.62 13.96
CA SER A 355 25.63 5.75 15.14
C SER A 355 25.49 6.55 16.43
N VAL A 356 24.73 5.98 17.37
CA VAL A 356 24.44 6.57 18.68
C VAL A 356 24.60 5.52 19.77
N SER A 357 24.86 5.97 21.00
CA SER A 357 24.70 5.11 22.17
C SER A 357 23.21 5.03 22.51
N TYR A 358 22.62 3.84 22.38
CA TYR A 358 21.22 3.59 22.64
C TYR A 358 21.03 2.70 23.88
N ARG A 359 20.04 3.03 24.71
CA ARG A 359 19.63 2.20 25.84
C ARG A 359 18.26 1.61 25.52
N THR A 360 18.18 0.30 25.36
CA THR A 360 16.92 -0.39 25.09
C THR A 360 15.96 -0.31 26.28
N SER A 361 14.68 -0.34 26.00
CA SER A 361 13.60 -0.48 26.98
C SER A 361 12.80 -1.76 26.71
N SER A 362 12.07 -2.26 27.71
CA SER A 362 11.22 -3.44 27.55
C SER A 362 10.05 -3.22 26.59
N GLY A 363 9.72 -1.96 26.29
CA GLY A 363 8.69 -1.59 25.30
C GLY A 363 9.19 -1.54 23.86
N ASP A 364 10.49 -1.69 23.63
CA ASP A 364 11.03 -1.74 22.27
C ASP A 364 10.72 -3.10 21.62
N LEU A 365 10.70 -3.12 20.28
CA LEU A 365 10.60 -4.35 19.50
C LEU A 365 11.93 -4.65 18.83
N VAL A 366 12.41 -5.90 18.93
CA VAL A 366 13.64 -6.37 18.28
C VAL A 366 13.29 -7.39 17.21
N ILE A 367 13.75 -7.15 16.00
CA ILE A 367 13.56 -8.03 14.85
C ILE A 367 14.95 -8.45 14.35
N PRO A 368 15.39 -9.68 14.66
CA PRO A 368 16.68 -10.16 14.18
C PRO A 368 16.59 -10.62 12.73
N ASN A 369 17.63 -10.39 11.93
CA ASN A 369 17.69 -10.95 10.58
C ASN A 369 18.30 -12.36 10.51
N TYR A 370 18.87 -12.88 11.62
CA TYR A 370 19.37 -14.27 11.72
C TYR A 370 18.25 -15.30 11.96
N GLN A 371 17.13 -15.11 11.30
CA GLN A 371 16.00 -16.02 11.21
C GLN A 371 15.80 -16.49 9.76
N ALA A 372 14.97 -17.51 9.52
CA ALA A 372 14.76 -18.05 8.18
C ALA A 372 14.34 -16.98 7.16
N LYS A 373 13.47 -16.04 7.56
CA LYS A 373 13.02 -14.93 6.73
C LYS A 373 13.88 -13.67 6.84
N GLY A 374 15.13 -13.80 7.26
CA GLY A 374 16.03 -12.68 7.50
C GLY A 374 16.22 -11.78 6.29
N LYS A 375 16.22 -12.32 5.07
CA LYS A 375 16.30 -11.52 3.84
C LYS A 375 15.08 -10.63 3.64
N LEU A 376 13.88 -11.13 3.92
CA LEU A 376 12.68 -10.31 3.92
C LEU A 376 12.70 -9.25 5.03
N VAL A 377 13.24 -9.59 6.21
CA VAL A 377 13.46 -8.62 7.30
C VAL A 377 14.36 -7.49 6.83
N ASP A 378 15.49 -7.80 6.19
CA ASP A 378 16.41 -6.78 5.66
C ASP A 378 15.68 -5.86 4.67
N VAL A 379 14.94 -6.42 3.70
CA VAL A 379 14.16 -5.64 2.71
C VAL A 379 13.16 -4.69 3.36
N LEU A 380 12.47 -5.14 4.42
CA LEU A 380 11.41 -4.36 5.06
C LEU A 380 11.93 -3.30 6.05
N PHE A 381 13.11 -3.54 6.64
CA PHE A 381 13.62 -2.71 7.73
C PHE A 381 14.87 -1.90 7.39
N GLU A 382 15.58 -2.19 6.31
CA GLU A 382 16.73 -1.36 5.93
C GLU A 382 16.32 0.10 5.75
N ARG A 383 17.21 1.02 6.18
CA ARG A 383 16.92 2.44 6.07
C ARG A 383 16.87 2.92 4.62
N ASN A 384 17.80 2.46 3.81
CA ASN A 384 17.92 2.78 2.39
C ASN A 384 18.17 1.51 1.61
N THR A 385 17.41 1.32 0.57
CA THR A 385 17.66 0.29 -0.43
C THR A 385 18.78 0.74 -1.36
N LYS A 386 19.73 -0.13 -1.62
CA LYS A 386 20.81 0.14 -2.56
C LYS A 386 20.37 -0.15 -3.98
N LEU A 387 20.53 0.83 -4.86
CA LEU A 387 20.24 0.71 -6.27
C LEU A 387 21.51 0.38 -7.05
N SER A 388 21.47 -0.66 -7.87
CA SER A 388 22.56 -1.02 -8.81
C SER A 388 22.54 -0.14 -10.05
N ASP A 389 21.36 0.28 -10.50
CA ASP A 389 21.13 1.31 -11.49
C ASP A 389 20.04 2.27 -11.02
N SER A 390 19.94 3.43 -11.63
CA SER A 390 19.27 4.59 -11.06
C SER A 390 17.77 4.64 -11.27
N ILE A 391 17.19 3.80 -12.12
CA ILE A 391 15.76 3.89 -12.47
C ILE A 391 15.02 2.61 -12.14
N THR A 392 14.05 2.74 -11.26
CA THR A 392 12.95 1.80 -11.07
C THR A 392 11.64 2.50 -11.35
N TYR A 393 10.64 1.79 -11.81
CA TYR A 393 9.34 2.36 -12.15
C TYR A 393 8.39 2.52 -10.95
N ASP A 394 8.80 2.11 -9.73
CA ASP A 394 8.02 2.28 -8.49
C ASP A 394 8.84 2.99 -7.41
N ILE A 395 8.30 3.10 -6.19
CA ILE A 395 8.95 3.76 -5.07
C ILE A 395 10.27 3.07 -4.68
N THR A 396 11.22 3.87 -4.20
CA THR A 396 12.56 3.42 -3.80
C THR A 396 12.79 3.44 -2.30
N ALA A 397 11.75 3.75 -1.52
CA ALA A 397 11.83 3.82 -0.06
C ALA A 397 10.51 3.38 0.57
N TRP A 398 10.59 2.44 1.51
CA TRP A 398 9.44 1.82 2.19
C TRP A 398 9.75 1.34 3.61
N SER A 399 10.87 1.72 4.20
CA SER A 399 11.32 1.22 5.49
C SER A 399 10.25 1.35 6.58
N LEU A 400 9.88 0.23 7.21
CA LEU A 400 8.75 0.12 8.13
C LEU A 400 8.79 1.10 9.32
N PRO A 401 9.95 1.45 9.92
CA PRO A 401 9.97 2.47 10.96
C PRO A 401 9.34 3.79 10.52
N PHE A 402 9.63 4.25 9.31
CA PHE A 402 9.06 5.49 8.76
C PHE A 402 7.58 5.34 8.39
N VAL A 403 7.21 4.18 7.85
CA VAL A 403 5.81 3.84 7.50
C VAL A 403 4.89 3.92 8.71
N TYR A 404 5.36 3.44 9.87
CA TYR A 404 4.60 3.45 11.13
C TYR A 404 4.84 4.70 11.99
N GLY A 405 5.77 5.58 11.61
CA GLY A 405 6.16 6.74 12.41
C GLY A 405 6.81 6.34 13.73
N LEU A 406 7.71 5.37 13.67
CA LEU A 406 8.48 4.82 14.79
C LEU A 406 9.97 5.13 14.63
N ASN A 407 10.70 5.13 15.73
CA ASN A 407 12.14 5.29 15.71
C ASN A 407 12.81 3.95 15.36
N GLY A 408 13.55 3.91 14.28
CA GLY A 408 14.32 2.74 13.84
C GLY A 408 15.78 2.83 14.22
N PHE A 409 16.35 1.68 14.63
CA PHE A 409 17.77 1.51 14.86
C PHE A 409 18.22 0.17 14.28
N SER A 410 19.47 0.09 13.82
CA SER A 410 20.11 -1.17 13.43
C SER A 410 21.44 -1.37 14.15
N THR A 411 21.77 -2.62 14.51
CA THR A 411 23.00 -2.95 15.19
C THR A 411 23.44 -4.40 14.91
N GLU A 412 24.74 -4.61 14.77
CA GLU A 412 25.36 -5.95 14.72
C GLU A 412 25.71 -6.49 16.12
N ASN A 413 25.57 -5.65 17.15
CA ASN A 413 25.80 -6.07 18.52
C ASN A 413 24.74 -7.07 18.96
N LYS A 414 25.14 -8.02 19.77
CA LYS A 414 24.23 -8.99 20.40
C LYS A 414 23.21 -8.24 21.26
N VAL A 415 21.92 -8.47 21.00
CA VAL A 415 20.81 -7.97 21.82
C VAL A 415 20.26 -9.12 22.65
N ASN A 416 20.26 -8.96 23.98
CA ASN A 416 19.61 -9.92 24.86
C ASN A 416 18.10 -9.70 24.82
N VAL A 417 17.36 -10.73 24.51
CA VAL A 417 15.90 -10.65 24.28
C VAL A 417 15.12 -11.62 25.17
N SER A 418 13.83 -11.39 25.28
CA SER A 418 12.81 -12.29 25.82
C SER A 418 11.63 -12.31 24.84
N ASP A 419 10.72 -13.25 25.03
CA ASP A 419 9.50 -13.29 24.22
C ASP A 419 8.75 -11.95 24.31
N TYR A 420 8.17 -11.55 23.18
CA TYR A 420 7.35 -10.34 23.13
C TYR A 420 6.03 -10.58 23.86
N ILE A 421 5.71 -9.67 24.76
CA ILE A 421 4.45 -9.69 25.51
C ILE A 421 3.70 -8.39 25.18
N GLU A 422 2.57 -8.53 24.50
CA GLU A 422 1.68 -7.40 24.27
C GLU A 422 1.12 -6.90 25.59
N ASN A 423 1.21 -5.59 25.82
CA ASN A 423 0.64 -4.98 27.02
C ASN A 423 -0.90 -5.07 26.96
N LYS A 424 -1.49 -5.81 27.90
CA LYS A 424 -2.94 -5.83 28.04
C LYS A 424 -3.42 -4.52 28.63
N ILE A 425 -4.38 -3.89 27.98
CA ILE A 425 -5.06 -2.70 28.46
C ILE A 425 -6.29 -3.14 29.23
N GLU A 426 -6.31 -2.83 30.51
CA GLU A 426 -7.49 -3.02 31.35
C GLU A 426 -8.06 -1.66 31.72
N ASN A 427 -9.35 -1.48 31.49
CA ASN A 427 -10.09 -0.26 31.84
C ASN A 427 -11.01 -0.51 33.01
N SER A 428 -11.02 0.43 33.94
CA SER A 428 -11.98 0.49 35.03
C SER A 428 -12.60 1.89 35.07
N LEU A 429 -13.87 2.00 34.68
CA LEU A 429 -14.60 3.25 34.71
C LEU A 429 -15.16 3.48 36.11
N ASP A 430 -14.62 4.48 36.81
CA ASP A 430 -15.10 4.83 38.16
C ASP A 430 -16.39 5.64 38.05
N LYS A 431 -17.42 5.20 38.82
CA LYS A 431 -18.71 5.90 38.92
C LYS A 431 -18.58 7.30 39.50
N ASN A 432 -17.58 7.56 40.33
CA ASN A 432 -17.33 8.86 40.96
C ASN A 432 -16.55 9.82 40.03
N ALA A 433 -15.94 9.33 38.93
CA ALA A 433 -15.33 10.19 37.95
C ALA A 433 -16.39 11.08 37.27
N ILE A 434 -16.03 12.31 36.98
CA ILE A 434 -16.89 13.26 36.24
C ILE A 434 -16.67 13.18 34.71
N ALA A 435 -15.52 12.67 34.31
CA ALA A 435 -15.17 12.47 32.90
C ALA A 435 -14.20 11.29 32.75
N TYR A 436 -14.13 10.78 31.54
CA TYR A 436 -13.09 9.84 31.06
C TYR A 436 -12.27 10.53 29.99
N ALA A 437 -10.99 10.26 29.96
CA ALA A 437 -10.09 10.86 28.97
C ALA A 437 -9.09 9.87 28.42
N GLY A 438 -8.58 10.14 27.23
CA GLY A 438 -7.48 9.39 26.61
C GLY A 438 -6.64 10.28 25.70
N VAL A 439 -5.42 9.84 25.49
CA VAL A 439 -4.45 10.54 24.64
C VAL A 439 -4.74 10.25 23.18
N TRP A 440 -4.51 11.23 22.29
CA TRP A 440 -4.72 11.12 20.86
C TRP A 440 -3.39 10.91 20.14
N ASN A 441 -3.08 9.67 19.70
CA ASN A 441 -1.78 9.32 19.13
C ASN A 441 -1.83 8.43 17.89
N HIS A 442 -2.90 7.64 17.67
CA HIS A 442 -2.91 6.57 16.68
C HIS A 442 -4.32 6.26 16.15
N MET A 443 -4.41 5.36 15.17
CA MET A 443 -5.67 5.03 14.51
C MET A 443 -6.67 4.30 15.40
N ASN A 444 -6.25 3.65 16.50
CA ASN A 444 -7.20 3.07 17.45
C ASN A 444 -8.02 4.16 18.14
N ASP A 445 -7.40 5.30 18.48
CA ASP A 445 -8.11 6.47 19.02
C ASP A 445 -9.13 7.01 18.01
N ALA A 446 -8.77 7.06 16.74
CA ALA A 446 -9.64 7.49 15.66
C ALA A 446 -10.86 6.56 15.50
N ARG A 447 -10.66 5.24 15.55
CA ARG A 447 -11.74 4.23 15.50
C ARG A 447 -12.64 4.34 16.73
N PHE A 448 -12.04 4.55 17.90
CA PHE A 448 -12.78 4.77 19.13
C PHE A 448 -13.65 6.03 19.06
N LEU A 449 -13.06 7.18 18.64
CA LEU A 449 -13.79 8.43 18.42
C LEU A 449 -14.95 8.26 17.43
N SER A 450 -14.71 7.63 16.28
CA SER A 450 -15.75 7.31 15.29
C SER A 450 -16.87 6.47 15.92
N GLY A 451 -16.51 5.44 16.69
CA GLY A 451 -17.47 4.61 17.43
C GLY A 451 -18.30 5.41 18.42
N LEU A 452 -17.70 6.30 19.18
CA LEU A 452 -18.39 7.18 20.14
C LEU A 452 -19.39 8.10 19.41
N ILE A 453 -18.96 8.78 18.35
CA ILE A 453 -19.81 9.70 17.56
C ILE A 453 -21.00 8.94 16.94
N ASN A 454 -20.77 7.75 16.37
CA ASN A 454 -21.81 6.93 15.75
C ASN A 454 -22.83 6.44 16.78
N ASN A 455 -22.42 6.24 18.05
CA ASN A 455 -23.31 5.92 19.16
C ASN A 455 -23.85 7.16 19.89
N LYS A 456 -23.70 8.36 19.31
CA LYS A 456 -24.19 9.64 19.87
C LYS A 456 -23.59 10.02 21.23
N ILE A 457 -22.42 9.48 21.57
CA ILE A 457 -21.64 9.89 22.73
C ILE A 457 -20.94 11.21 22.40
N LYS A 458 -21.12 12.22 23.23
CA LYS A 458 -20.47 13.52 23.09
C LYS A 458 -19.04 13.43 23.60
N VAL A 459 -18.10 13.88 22.76
CA VAL A 459 -16.67 13.87 23.02
C VAL A 459 -16.13 15.28 22.84
N ARG A 460 -15.25 15.71 23.74
CA ARG A 460 -14.51 16.96 23.62
C ARG A 460 -13.03 16.68 23.37
N TYR A 461 -12.29 17.66 22.91
CA TYR A 461 -10.83 17.62 22.81
C TYR A 461 -10.22 18.91 23.33
N ASN A 462 -8.98 18.83 23.83
CA ASN A 462 -8.24 19.99 24.33
C ASN A 462 -7.27 20.57 23.28
N GLU A 463 -7.30 21.90 23.11
CA GLU A 463 -6.33 22.61 22.26
C GLU A 463 -5.02 22.96 23.01
N LYS A 464 -5.01 22.84 24.30
CA LYS A 464 -3.85 23.11 25.17
C LYS A 464 -3.62 21.92 26.09
N VAL A 465 -2.36 21.73 26.49
CA VAL A 465 -2.01 20.69 27.46
C VAL A 465 -2.80 20.88 28.75
N ILE A 466 -3.34 19.78 29.30
CA ILE A 466 -4.05 19.74 30.59
C ILE A 466 -3.31 18.77 31.51
N LYS A 467 -3.12 19.17 32.78
CA LYS A 467 -2.76 18.28 33.87
C LYS A 467 -3.85 18.34 34.93
N ASN A 468 -4.40 17.17 35.29
CA ASN A 468 -5.48 17.02 36.27
C ASN A 468 -5.14 15.82 37.14
N GLY A 469 -4.55 16.07 38.32
CA GLY A 469 -4.00 15.04 39.19
C GLY A 469 -2.87 14.28 38.48
N GLU A 470 -2.99 12.97 38.41
CA GLU A 470 -2.05 12.10 37.73
C GLU A 470 -2.28 12.04 36.18
N VAL A 471 -3.41 12.59 35.70
CA VAL A 471 -3.78 12.54 34.30
C VAL A 471 -3.09 13.70 33.54
N HIS A 472 -2.32 13.35 32.50
CA HIS A 472 -1.65 14.29 31.62
C HIS A 472 -2.20 14.15 30.20
N LEU A 473 -2.86 15.20 29.69
CA LEU A 473 -3.52 15.24 28.40
C LEU A 473 -2.77 16.20 27.44
N PRO A 474 -1.97 15.70 26.51
CA PRO A 474 -1.42 16.48 25.40
C PRO A 474 -2.53 17.13 24.57
N ARG A 475 -2.16 18.03 23.66
CA ARG A 475 -3.11 18.62 22.71
C ARG A 475 -3.79 17.54 21.86
N GLY A 476 -5.08 17.71 21.63
CA GLY A 476 -5.88 16.75 20.85
C GLY A 476 -6.43 15.58 21.65
N SER A 477 -6.03 15.41 22.93
CA SER A 477 -6.60 14.36 23.79
C SER A 477 -8.11 14.48 23.87
N TYR A 478 -8.81 13.35 23.89
CA TYR A 478 -10.26 13.35 23.97
C TYR A 478 -10.75 13.23 25.41
N ILE A 479 -11.86 13.91 25.69
CA ILE A 479 -12.49 13.99 27.02
C ILE A 479 -13.97 13.68 26.85
N ILE A 480 -14.45 12.68 27.57
CA ILE A 480 -15.84 12.26 27.60
C ILE A 480 -16.44 12.71 28.93
N TYR A 481 -17.02 13.90 28.96
CA TYR A 481 -17.64 14.47 30.16
C TYR A 481 -19.01 13.84 30.40
N LYS A 482 -19.23 13.26 31.57
CA LYS A 482 -20.48 12.55 31.90
C LYS A 482 -21.70 13.46 31.83
N GLY A 483 -21.57 14.71 32.28
CA GLY A 483 -22.64 15.70 32.25
C GLY A 483 -23.13 16.08 30.85
N ASP A 484 -22.36 15.81 29.82
CA ASP A 484 -22.74 16.02 28.40
C ASP A 484 -23.62 14.88 27.84
N GLN A 485 -23.64 13.71 28.49
CA GLN A 485 -24.24 12.50 27.93
C GLN A 485 -25.76 12.46 28.15
N ILE A 486 -26.48 12.13 27.08
CA ILE A 486 -27.95 12.03 27.08
C ILE A 486 -28.39 10.56 27.14
N ILE A 487 -27.54 9.64 26.69
CA ILE A 487 -27.81 8.20 26.60
C ILE A 487 -27.59 7.57 27.98
N LYS A 488 -28.56 6.78 28.49
CA LYS A 488 -28.49 6.23 29.84
C LYS A 488 -27.37 5.19 30.06
N ASN A 489 -27.05 4.39 29.04
CA ASN A 489 -26.04 3.32 29.12
C ASN A 489 -24.69 3.72 28.49
N TYR A 490 -24.35 5.00 28.54
CA TYR A 490 -23.11 5.51 27.90
C TYR A 490 -21.85 4.86 28.48
N ASP A 491 -21.76 4.55 29.77
CA ASP A 491 -20.60 3.92 30.39
C ASP A 491 -20.29 2.54 29.75
N GLU A 492 -21.35 1.72 29.55
CA GLU A 492 -21.22 0.42 28.90
C GLU A 492 -20.74 0.54 27.44
N ILE A 493 -21.31 1.49 26.69
CA ILE A 493 -20.91 1.76 25.31
C ILE A 493 -19.46 2.19 25.25
N ILE A 494 -19.02 3.11 26.12
CA ILE A 494 -17.66 3.61 26.19
C ILE A 494 -16.69 2.45 26.49
N LEU A 495 -16.99 1.64 27.48
CA LEU A 495 -16.14 0.52 27.89
C LEU A 495 -16.00 -0.51 26.77
N ASN A 496 -17.10 -0.94 26.16
CA ASN A 496 -17.09 -1.89 25.04
C ASN A 496 -16.29 -1.36 23.83
N LEU A 497 -16.42 -0.07 23.50
CA LEU A 497 -15.65 0.56 22.43
C LEU A 497 -14.16 0.69 22.77
N ALA A 498 -13.84 1.01 24.03
CA ALA A 498 -12.46 1.10 24.50
C ALA A 498 -11.75 -0.27 24.45
N GLU A 499 -12.41 -1.33 24.94
CA GLU A 499 -11.89 -2.70 24.87
C GLU A 499 -11.70 -3.17 23.41
N LYS A 500 -12.72 -2.97 22.56
CA LYS A 500 -12.69 -3.34 21.15
C LYS A 500 -11.53 -2.69 20.39
N ASN A 501 -11.22 -1.44 20.72
CA ASN A 501 -10.18 -0.66 20.05
C ASN A 501 -8.86 -0.63 20.84
N LYS A 502 -8.73 -1.41 21.93
CA LYS A 502 -7.52 -1.44 22.77
C LYS A 502 -7.14 -0.03 23.28
N ILE A 503 -8.10 0.73 23.79
CA ILE A 503 -7.91 2.10 24.26
C ILE A 503 -7.78 2.15 25.78
N LYS A 504 -6.78 2.88 26.29
CA LYS A 504 -6.63 3.22 27.69
C LYS A 504 -7.45 4.47 28.01
N LEU A 505 -8.29 4.39 29.05
CA LEU A 505 -9.06 5.52 29.57
C LEU A 505 -8.63 5.86 30.99
N ASP A 506 -8.43 7.13 31.25
CA ASP A 506 -8.16 7.69 32.58
C ASP A 506 -9.42 8.31 33.16
N ASN A 507 -9.59 8.13 34.47
CA ASN A 507 -10.70 8.72 35.22
C ASN A 507 -10.36 10.14 35.70
N ILE A 508 -11.20 11.12 35.44
CA ILE A 508 -11.07 12.51 35.90
C ILE A 508 -12.12 12.82 36.95
N TYR A 509 -11.70 13.30 38.11
CA TYR A 509 -12.57 13.53 39.27
C TYR A 509 -12.93 15.00 39.50
N THR A 510 -12.25 15.95 38.89
CA THR A 510 -12.52 17.38 38.94
C THR A 510 -12.40 18.07 37.62
N GLY A 511 -13.26 19.06 37.35
CA GLY A 511 -13.16 19.88 36.13
C GLY A 511 -12.09 20.98 36.23
N MET A 512 -11.53 21.20 37.43
CA MET A 512 -10.47 22.19 37.67
C MET A 512 -9.10 21.56 37.43
N SER A 513 -8.36 22.11 36.51
CA SER A 513 -7.03 21.62 36.10
C SER A 513 -5.92 22.28 36.91
N GLU A 514 -4.86 21.52 37.23
CA GLU A 514 -3.66 22.06 37.89
C GLU A 514 -2.80 22.87 36.90
N ILE A 515 -2.75 22.41 35.63
CA ILE A 515 -2.06 23.07 34.54
C ILE A 515 -2.96 23.08 33.32
N GLY A 516 -3.02 24.21 32.63
CA GLY A 516 -3.81 24.37 31.42
C GLY A 516 -5.26 24.80 31.68
N PRO A 517 -6.14 24.67 30.68
CA PRO A 517 -7.54 25.07 30.79
C PRO A 517 -8.37 24.07 31.62
N ASP A 518 -9.35 24.55 32.35
CA ASP A 518 -10.38 23.73 32.99
C ASP A 518 -11.26 23.04 31.92
N LEU A 519 -11.94 21.96 32.29
CA LEU A 519 -12.74 21.17 31.35
C LEU A 519 -13.89 21.93 30.67
N GLY A 520 -14.35 23.04 31.27
CA GLY A 520 -15.37 23.94 30.73
C GLY A 520 -14.83 25.09 29.88
N SER A 521 -13.51 25.18 29.68
CA SER A 521 -12.87 26.25 28.93
C SER A 521 -13.23 26.22 27.44
N GLU A 522 -13.14 27.38 26.76
CA GLU A 522 -13.23 27.51 25.30
C GLU A 522 -12.14 26.73 24.56
N SER A 523 -11.02 26.40 25.21
CA SER A 523 -9.97 25.52 24.68
C SER A 523 -10.27 24.04 24.78
N VAL A 524 -11.45 23.65 25.34
CA VAL A 524 -11.93 22.27 25.41
C VAL A 524 -13.19 22.17 24.56
N LYS A 525 -12.99 21.83 23.29
CA LYS A 525 -14.00 21.93 22.23
C LYS A 525 -14.77 20.64 22.03
N LEU A 526 -16.06 20.76 21.71
CA LEU A 526 -16.91 19.63 21.33
C LEU A 526 -16.55 19.15 19.92
N VAL A 527 -16.29 17.85 19.78
CA VAL A 527 -16.18 17.20 18.46
C VAL A 527 -17.57 17.11 17.84
N ARG A 528 -17.71 17.60 16.62
CA ARG A 528 -18.99 17.57 15.90
C ARG A 528 -19.03 16.38 14.94
N LYS A 529 -20.18 15.73 14.85
CA LYS A 529 -20.44 14.78 13.75
C LYS A 529 -20.46 15.56 12.44
N ARG A 530 -19.69 15.10 11.43
CA ARG A 530 -19.57 15.74 10.13
C ARG A 530 -20.25 14.90 9.06
N LYS A 531 -20.94 15.53 8.13
CA LYS A 531 -21.38 14.91 6.86
C LYS A 531 -20.25 15.06 5.87
N VAL A 532 -19.61 13.96 5.53
CA VAL A 532 -18.41 13.92 4.65
C VAL A 532 -18.82 13.41 3.28
N ALA A 533 -18.40 14.14 2.24
CA ALA A 533 -18.56 13.74 0.84
C ALA A 533 -17.20 13.64 0.14
N ILE A 534 -17.13 12.79 -0.88
CA ILE A 534 -15.96 12.60 -1.73
C ILE A 534 -16.37 12.65 -3.20
N ILE A 535 -15.60 13.35 -4.04
CA ILE A 535 -15.78 13.37 -5.49
C ILE A 535 -15.31 12.05 -6.09
N SER A 536 -16.10 11.50 -7.01
CA SER A 536 -15.86 10.22 -7.71
C SER A 536 -16.19 10.34 -9.20
N GLY A 537 -15.75 9.39 -10.00
CA GLY A 537 -16.13 9.27 -11.41
C GLY A 537 -15.23 10.01 -12.39
N GLU A 538 -15.73 10.08 -13.62
CA GLU A 538 -15.12 10.78 -14.75
C GLU A 538 -16.19 11.43 -15.63
N ASP A 539 -15.80 12.44 -16.40
CA ASP A 539 -16.56 13.02 -17.50
C ASP A 539 -15.62 13.42 -18.65
N SER A 540 -16.09 14.18 -19.62
CA SER A 540 -15.28 14.59 -20.78
C SER A 540 -14.05 15.44 -20.44
N SER A 541 -13.97 16.04 -19.26
CA SER A 541 -12.93 16.98 -18.84
C SER A 541 -12.35 16.71 -17.45
N ASN A 542 -12.89 15.76 -16.72
CA ASN A 542 -12.43 15.39 -15.37
C ASN A 542 -12.24 13.88 -15.29
N MET A 543 -11.21 13.45 -14.55
CA MET A 543 -10.96 12.05 -14.24
C MET A 543 -10.38 11.94 -12.83
N VAL A 544 -11.16 11.40 -11.92
CA VAL A 544 -10.71 11.11 -10.54
C VAL A 544 -9.75 9.91 -10.57
N SER A 545 -8.62 10.01 -9.90
CA SER A 545 -7.73 8.86 -9.72
C SER A 545 -8.46 7.76 -8.94
N SER A 546 -8.76 6.65 -9.59
CA SER A 546 -9.46 5.53 -8.97
C SER A 546 -8.70 4.96 -7.76
N LEU A 547 -7.38 4.86 -7.84
CA LEU A 547 -6.54 4.35 -6.75
C LEU A 547 -6.53 5.29 -5.54
N ASN A 548 -6.44 6.61 -5.75
CA ASN A 548 -6.46 7.57 -4.64
C ASN A 548 -7.85 7.65 -3.99
N TYR A 549 -8.90 7.72 -4.81
CA TYR A 549 -10.28 7.64 -4.35
C TYR A 549 -10.55 6.35 -3.58
N GLY A 550 -10.11 5.20 -4.10
CA GLY A 550 -10.31 3.90 -3.46
C GLY A 550 -9.62 3.79 -2.10
N ALA A 551 -8.42 4.35 -1.96
CA ALA A 551 -7.71 4.40 -0.68
C ALA A 551 -8.50 5.18 0.38
N ILE A 552 -9.08 6.33 0.00
CA ILE A 552 -9.92 7.15 0.89
C ILE A 552 -11.23 6.41 1.22
N TRP A 553 -11.89 5.82 0.22
CA TRP A 553 -13.12 5.05 0.40
C TRP A 553 -12.91 3.88 1.39
N HIS A 554 -11.89 3.05 1.14
CA HIS A 554 -11.52 1.94 2.04
C HIS A 554 -11.22 2.44 3.46
N PHE A 555 -10.47 3.54 3.58
CA PHE A 555 -10.15 4.14 4.88
C PHE A 555 -11.41 4.48 5.69
N PHE A 556 -12.39 5.12 5.06
CA PHE A 556 -13.64 5.48 5.76
C PHE A 556 -14.46 4.25 6.16
N GLU A 557 -14.64 3.28 5.25
CA GLU A 557 -15.52 2.13 5.50
C GLU A 557 -14.84 1.02 6.30
N GLN A 558 -13.59 0.69 5.99
CA GLN A 558 -12.92 -0.45 6.58
C GLN A 558 -12.11 -0.11 7.83
N GLU A 559 -11.50 1.06 7.88
CA GLU A 559 -10.64 1.42 9.00
C GLU A 559 -11.31 2.36 10.00
N LEU A 560 -11.85 3.49 9.56
CA LEU A 560 -12.46 4.47 10.44
C LEU A 560 -13.91 4.09 10.86
N LYS A 561 -14.59 3.29 10.03
CA LYS A 561 -16.03 2.93 10.22
C LYS A 561 -16.91 4.17 10.32
N TYR A 562 -16.70 5.15 9.44
CA TYR A 562 -17.40 6.42 9.41
C TYR A 562 -18.11 6.65 8.07
N PRO A 563 -19.35 7.17 8.05
CA PRO A 563 -20.11 7.37 6.81
C PRO A 563 -19.40 8.31 5.81
N LEU A 564 -19.43 7.95 4.54
CA LEU A 564 -18.91 8.72 3.41
C LEU A 564 -19.96 8.76 2.30
N THR A 565 -20.24 9.93 1.74
CA THR A 565 -21.13 10.09 0.59
C THR A 565 -20.31 10.27 -0.68
N HIS A 566 -20.59 9.44 -1.69
CA HIS A 566 -19.91 9.47 -2.97
C HIS A 566 -20.67 10.37 -3.94
N LEU A 567 -20.01 11.40 -4.46
CA LEU A 567 -20.58 12.38 -5.38
C LEU A 567 -19.99 12.19 -6.77
N ASN A 568 -20.84 11.92 -7.77
CA ASN A 568 -20.38 11.79 -9.14
C ASN A 568 -20.01 13.17 -9.72
N ILE A 569 -18.78 13.30 -10.22
CA ILE A 569 -18.26 14.55 -10.78
C ILE A 569 -19.04 15.02 -12.00
N GLU A 570 -19.63 14.10 -12.77
CA GLU A 570 -20.47 14.41 -13.93
C GLU A 570 -21.66 15.30 -13.55
N ASN A 571 -22.18 15.16 -12.34
CA ASN A 571 -23.35 15.89 -11.84
C ASN A 571 -22.94 17.05 -10.90
N PHE A 572 -21.68 17.50 -10.91
CA PHE A 572 -21.19 18.47 -9.93
C PHE A 572 -21.99 19.80 -9.92
N ASP A 573 -22.48 20.23 -11.07
CA ASP A 573 -23.26 21.48 -11.19
C ASP A 573 -24.59 21.41 -10.41
N ASP A 574 -25.19 20.22 -10.30
CA ASP A 574 -26.45 19.97 -9.60
C ASP A 574 -26.29 19.65 -8.11
N ILE A 575 -25.07 19.46 -7.62
CA ILE A 575 -24.81 19.08 -6.22
C ILE A 575 -25.04 20.28 -5.29
N GLU A 576 -25.91 20.11 -4.31
CA GLU A 576 -26.11 21.07 -3.21
C GLU A 576 -25.01 20.86 -2.13
N LEU A 577 -23.89 21.62 -2.24
CA LEU A 577 -22.76 21.48 -1.34
C LEU A 577 -23.11 21.81 0.13
N ASP A 578 -24.10 22.65 0.37
CA ASP A 578 -24.55 23.05 1.72
C ASP A 578 -25.13 21.87 2.55
N GLU A 579 -25.40 20.71 1.90
CA GLU A 579 -25.78 19.48 2.60
C GLU A 579 -24.60 18.80 3.33
N PHE A 580 -23.37 19.16 3.00
CA PHE A 580 -22.14 18.54 3.51
C PHE A 580 -21.29 19.51 4.32
N ASP A 581 -20.71 19.00 5.42
CA ASP A 581 -19.78 19.76 6.24
C ASP A 581 -18.34 19.68 5.68
N THR A 582 -18.01 18.58 5.00
CA THR A 582 -16.67 18.32 4.46
C THR A 582 -16.75 17.74 3.06
N LEU A 583 -15.99 18.29 2.14
CA LEU A 583 -15.80 17.80 0.78
C LEU A 583 -14.35 17.39 0.56
N ILE A 584 -14.15 16.14 0.14
CA ILE A 584 -12.83 15.60 -0.21
C ILE A 584 -12.71 15.54 -1.74
N ILE A 585 -11.66 16.16 -2.28
CA ILE A 585 -11.29 16.05 -3.69
C ILE A 585 -10.02 15.19 -3.77
N PRO A 586 -10.14 13.92 -4.22
CA PRO A 586 -9.00 13.03 -4.42
C PRO A 586 -8.03 13.58 -5.48
N SER A 587 -6.83 13.00 -5.58
CA SER A 587 -5.96 13.26 -6.72
C SER A 587 -6.65 12.91 -8.04
N GLY A 588 -6.36 13.64 -9.10
CA GLY A 588 -7.00 13.44 -10.41
C GLY A 588 -6.61 14.51 -11.42
N TYR A 589 -7.26 14.45 -12.57
CA TYR A 589 -7.25 15.51 -13.58
C TYR A 589 -8.60 16.23 -13.57
N TYR A 590 -8.59 17.55 -13.45
CA TYR A 590 -9.79 18.35 -13.25
C TYR A 590 -9.80 19.57 -14.18
N GLY A 591 -10.52 19.45 -15.30
CA GLY A 591 -10.73 20.54 -16.25
C GLY A 591 -11.90 21.42 -15.84
N SER A 592 -13.14 20.92 -15.99
CA SER A 592 -14.36 21.71 -15.70
C SER A 592 -14.56 22.00 -14.22
N LEU A 593 -14.15 21.12 -13.30
CA LEU A 593 -14.20 21.41 -11.86
C LEU A 593 -13.35 22.63 -11.48
N GLY A 594 -12.28 22.89 -12.23
CA GLY A 594 -11.39 24.05 -12.09
C GLY A 594 -11.84 25.31 -12.86
N ASN A 595 -13.00 25.31 -13.49
CA ASN A 595 -13.53 26.51 -14.16
C ASN A 595 -14.01 27.57 -13.15
N GLU A 596 -14.22 28.81 -13.60
CA GLU A 596 -14.55 29.92 -12.74
C GLU A 596 -15.87 29.73 -11.97
N THR A 597 -16.91 29.20 -12.63
CA THR A 597 -18.24 28.96 -12.04
C THR A 597 -18.14 27.96 -10.88
N ASN A 598 -17.50 26.82 -11.09
CA ASN A 598 -17.36 25.77 -10.08
C ASN A 598 -16.45 26.19 -8.94
N LEU A 599 -15.38 26.94 -9.24
CA LEU A 599 -14.53 27.52 -8.20
C LEU A 599 -15.28 28.52 -7.32
N GLU A 600 -16.11 29.40 -7.89
CA GLU A 600 -16.93 30.33 -7.10
C GLU A 600 -18.01 29.58 -6.28
N LYS A 601 -18.64 28.53 -6.80
CA LYS A 601 -19.55 27.65 -6.05
C LYS A 601 -18.85 27.05 -4.84
N ILE A 602 -17.67 26.45 -5.03
CA ILE A 602 -16.87 25.86 -3.95
C ILE A 602 -16.44 26.93 -2.93
N LYS A 603 -15.95 28.08 -3.39
CA LYS A 603 -15.50 29.17 -2.55
C LYS A 603 -16.63 29.76 -1.70
N LEU A 604 -17.82 29.92 -2.29
CA LEU A 604 -19.00 30.38 -1.57
C LEU A 604 -19.39 29.39 -0.47
N TRP A 605 -19.42 28.09 -0.76
CA TRP A 605 -19.68 27.05 0.23
C TRP A 605 -18.66 27.05 1.37
N ILE A 606 -17.33 27.14 1.04
CA ILE A 606 -16.30 27.25 2.05
C ILE A 606 -16.55 28.50 2.91
N SER A 607 -16.84 29.65 2.31
CA SER A 607 -17.03 30.91 3.06
C SER A 607 -18.17 30.84 4.08
N ARG A 608 -19.14 29.95 3.85
CA ARG A 608 -20.30 29.69 4.76
C ARG A 608 -19.97 28.68 5.86
N GLY A 609 -18.84 28.02 5.83
CA GLY A 609 -18.37 27.08 6.87
C GLY A 609 -18.01 25.68 6.38
N GLY A 610 -17.99 25.47 5.06
CA GLY A 610 -17.56 24.22 4.45
C GLY A 610 -16.06 23.95 4.70
N ASN A 611 -15.71 22.67 4.85
CA ASN A 611 -14.36 22.18 5.05
C ASN A 611 -13.90 21.42 3.79
N LEU A 612 -13.00 22.02 2.99
CA LEU A 612 -12.46 21.43 1.77
C LEU A 612 -11.14 20.73 2.06
N ILE A 613 -10.98 19.49 1.59
CA ILE A 613 -9.74 18.71 1.66
C ILE A 613 -9.31 18.34 0.24
N ALA A 614 -8.16 18.83 -0.21
CA ALA A 614 -7.60 18.59 -1.54
C ALA A 614 -6.31 17.77 -1.47
N PHE A 615 -6.27 16.68 -2.25
CA PHE A 615 -5.13 15.77 -2.32
C PHE A 615 -4.31 15.97 -3.59
N GLU A 616 -2.99 16.04 -3.45
CA GLU A 616 -2.00 15.97 -4.55
C GLU A 616 -2.37 16.88 -5.74
N ASN A 617 -2.69 16.29 -6.91
CA ASN A 617 -3.01 17.04 -8.12
C ASN A 617 -4.29 17.87 -8.02
N ALA A 618 -5.24 17.51 -7.13
CA ALA A 618 -6.44 18.32 -6.91
C ALA A 618 -6.12 19.73 -6.39
N ILE A 619 -4.99 19.93 -5.70
CA ILE A 619 -4.54 21.25 -5.25
C ILE A 619 -4.35 22.21 -6.42
N ARG A 620 -4.01 21.70 -7.62
CA ARG A 620 -3.80 22.54 -8.81
C ARG A 620 -5.06 23.31 -9.25
N ILE A 621 -6.25 22.80 -8.89
CA ILE A 621 -7.53 23.50 -9.16
C ILE A 621 -7.53 24.88 -8.50
N PHE A 622 -6.97 24.98 -7.30
CA PHE A 622 -6.98 26.17 -6.45
C PHE A 622 -5.68 26.99 -6.55
N ALA A 623 -4.60 26.36 -7.01
CA ALA A 623 -3.31 27.01 -7.06
C ALA A 623 -3.27 28.17 -8.05
N ASN A 624 -2.76 29.32 -7.59
CA ASN A 624 -2.70 30.59 -8.34
C ASN A 624 -4.08 31.17 -8.73
N LYS A 625 -5.16 30.76 -8.03
CA LYS A 625 -6.51 31.30 -8.26
C LYS A 625 -6.87 32.34 -7.20
N ASP A 626 -7.70 33.30 -7.57
CA ASP A 626 -8.16 34.36 -6.67
C ASP A 626 -8.97 33.79 -5.51
N GLY A 627 -8.64 34.24 -4.30
CA GLY A 627 -9.28 33.80 -3.07
C GLY A 627 -8.56 32.64 -2.38
N PHE A 628 -7.60 31.96 -3.03
CA PHE A 628 -6.78 30.90 -2.46
C PHE A 628 -5.32 31.33 -2.31
N SER A 629 -4.69 30.94 -1.21
CA SER A 629 -3.29 31.32 -0.92
C SER A 629 -2.27 30.39 -1.53
N VAL A 630 -2.69 29.17 -1.92
CA VAL A 630 -1.79 28.15 -2.46
C VAL A 630 -1.27 28.56 -3.85
N LYS A 631 0.03 28.38 -4.06
CA LYS A 631 0.71 28.68 -5.32
C LYS A 631 1.61 27.54 -5.73
N VAL A 632 1.62 27.24 -7.04
CA VAL A 632 2.60 26.31 -7.59
C VAL A 632 3.98 26.96 -7.48
N LYS A 633 4.92 26.26 -6.88
CA LYS A 633 6.33 26.64 -6.88
C LYS A 633 6.89 26.34 -8.27
N ARG A 634 7.32 27.37 -9.00
CA ARG A 634 7.91 27.22 -10.33
C ARG A 634 9.32 26.64 -10.22
N ASN A 635 9.58 25.63 -11.01
CA ASN A 635 10.90 25.06 -11.16
C ASN A 635 11.68 25.90 -12.19
N GLU A 636 12.74 26.53 -11.79
CA GLU A 636 13.71 27.16 -12.69
C GLU A 636 14.64 26.08 -13.27
N THR A 637 14.10 25.10 -13.94
CA THR A 637 14.92 24.16 -14.70
C THR A 637 15.22 24.77 -16.06
N GLU A 638 16.41 25.34 -16.21
CA GLU A 638 16.95 25.61 -17.56
C GLU A 638 16.98 24.29 -18.32
N ARG A 639 16.21 24.21 -19.41
CA ARG A 639 16.38 23.15 -20.40
C ARG A 639 17.76 23.37 -21.03
N ASN A 640 18.71 22.51 -20.70
CA ASN A 640 20.00 22.48 -21.36
C ASN A 640 19.76 22.23 -22.85
N LYS A 641 19.99 23.22 -23.71
CA LYS A 641 19.67 23.14 -25.15
C LYS A 641 20.65 22.26 -25.95
N ASP A 642 21.80 21.90 -25.35
CA ASP A 642 22.89 21.20 -26.03
C ASP A 642 23.12 19.77 -25.53
N VAL A 643 22.07 19.07 -25.09
CA VAL A 643 22.20 17.67 -24.67
C VAL A 643 22.23 16.77 -25.90
N LYS A 644 23.25 15.92 -26.01
CA LYS A 644 23.31 14.91 -27.06
C LYS A 644 22.17 13.90 -26.93
N PHE A 645 21.68 13.36 -28.04
CA PHE A 645 20.59 12.38 -28.06
C PHE A 645 20.89 11.16 -27.17
N GLU A 646 22.11 10.65 -27.19
CA GLU A 646 22.55 9.52 -26.34
C GLU A 646 22.51 9.80 -24.85
N ASP A 647 22.60 11.07 -24.43
CA ASP A 647 22.61 11.50 -23.05
C ASP A 647 21.21 11.88 -22.50
N LEU A 648 20.19 11.89 -23.37
CA LEU A 648 18.83 12.32 -22.99
C LEU A 648 18.24 11.50 -21.84
N SER A 649 18.49 10.19 -21.82
CA SER A 649 17.99 9.31 -20.75
C SER A 649 18.62 9.65 -19.40
N ARG A 650 19.93 9.91 -19.38
CA ARG A 650 20.61 10.32 -18.14
C ARG A 650 20.23 11.74 -17.69
N GLU A 651 19.98 12.65 -18.61
CA GLU A 651 19.50 14.00 -18.28
C GLU A 651 18.08 13.93 -17.64
N ARG A 652 17.22 13.01 -18.09
CA ARG A 652 15.90 12.78 -17.47
C ARG A 652 16.01 12.29 -16.04
N ILE A 653 17.03 11.49 -15.69
CA ILE A 653 17.25 10.97 -14.34
C ILE A 653 17.46 12.09 -13.33
N GLN A 654 18.08 13.22 -13.70
CA GLN A 654 18.29 14.36 -12.81
C GLN A 654 16.99 15.04 -12.36
N ASN A 655 15.90 14.83 -13.10
CA ASN A 655 14.56 15.34 -12.82
C ASN A 655 13.58 14.23 -12.39
N TYR A 656 14.09 13.03 -12.13
CA TYR A 656 13.26 11.87 -11.86
C TYR A 656 13.02 11.66 -10.36
N LEU A 657 11.78 11.33 -10.02
CA LEU A 657 11.35 10.90 -8.71
C LEU A 657 10.34 9.78 -8.90
N SER A 658 10.71 8.57 -8.52
CA SER A 658 9.79 7.41 -8.51
C SER A 658 9.05 7.26 -7.19
N GLY A 659 9.63 7.74 -6.11
CA GLY A 659 9.07 7.71 -4.75
C GLY A 659 10.20 7.64 -3.72
N ALA A 660 10.31 8.69 -2.91
CA ALA A 660 11.31 8.83 -1.87
C ALA A 660 10.71 9.46 -0.62
N ILE A 661 11.30 9.16 0.52
CA ILE A 661 10.86 9.68 1.82
C ILE A 661 11.64 10.94 2.12
N PHE A 662 10.90 12.01 2.46
CA PHE A 662 11.43 13.29 2.90
C PHE A 662 11.05 13.55 4.35
N LYS A 663 12.00 14.11 5.09
CA LYS A 663 11.72 14.64 6.42
C LYS A 663 10.95 15.96 6.28
N VAL A 664 9.86 16.08 7.01
CA VAL A 664 8.96 17.23 7.02
C VAL A 664 8.91 17.79 8.44
N ASN A 665 9.14 19.08 8.59
CA ASN A 665 8.96 19.77 9.86
C ASN A 665 7.49 20.10 10.06
N ILE A 666 6.95 19.72 11.23
CA ILE A 666 5.54 19.80 11.59
C ILE A 666 5.33 20.84 12.69
N ASP A 667 4.36 21.70 12.48
CA ASP A 667 3.76 22.50 13.56
C ASP A 667 2.74 21.66 14.32
N ASN A 668 3.20 20.91 15.32
CA ASN A 668 2.33 20.03 16.13
C ASN A 668 1.45 20.78 17.14
N THR A 669 1.50 22.11 17.14
CA THR A 669 0.55 22.94 17.91
C THR A 669 -0.75 23.19 17.14
N HIS A 670 -0.73 22.95 15.83
CA HIS A 670 -1.89 23.11 14.96
C HIS A 670 -2.79 21.87 15.02
N PRO A 671 -4.15 22.02 15.04
CA PRO A 671 -5.07 20.87 15.16
C PRO A 671 -4.90 19.79 14.09
N LEU A 672 -4.52 20.14 12.88
CA LEU A 672 -4.24 19.17 11.81
C LEU A 672 -3.13 18.17 12.20
N ALA A 673 -2.22 18.56 13.09
CA ALA A 673 -1.06 17.76 13.49
C ALA A 673 -1.13 17.22 14.93
N TYR A 674 -2.30 17.20 15.55
CA TYR A 674 -2.45 16.57 16.87
C TYR A 674 -2.15 15.06 16.77
N GLY A 675 -1.44 14.54 17.77
CA GLY A 675 -0.92 13.17 17.77
C GLY A 675 0.42 12.97 17.05
N TYR A 676 0.99 14.04 16.49
CA TYR A 676 2.32 14.00 15.87
C TYR A 676 3.36 14.78 16.70
N GLU A 677 4.62 14.39 16.52
CA GLU A 677 5.76 15.16 16.98
C GLU A 677 6.11 16.27 15.98
N ASN A 678 7.24 16.97 16.22
CA ASN A 678 7.70 18.06 15.34
C ASN A 678 8.27 17.57 13.99
N GLU A 679 8.39 16.26 13.80
CA GLU A 679 8.95 15.64 12.60
C GLU A 679 8.00 14.60 12.04
N TYR A 680 7.89 14.59 10.72
CA TYR A 680 7.15 13.57 9.97
C TYR A 680 7.97 13.12 8.76
N TYR A 681 7.83 11.89 8.35
CA TYR A 681 8.48 11.35 7.16
C TYR A 681 7.43 11.12 6.09
N SER A 682 7.43 11.95 5.04
CA SER A 682 6.46 11.93 3.95
C SER A 682 7.00 11.16 2.76
N LEU A 683 6.21 10.23 2.23
CA LEU A 683 6.50 9.59 0.96
C LEU A 683 6.05 10.51 -0.18
N LYS A 684 7.01 11.02 -0.93
CA LYS A 684 6.79 11.90 -2.06
C LYS A 684 6.91 11.12 -3.38
N THR A 685 5.82 11.05 -4.12
CA THR A 685 5.71 10.32 -5.41
C THR A 685 5.47 11.24 -6.61
N SER A 686 5.33 12.53 -6.36
CA SER A 686 5.06 13.55 -7.39
C SER A 686 6.11 14.65 -7.36
N SER A 687 6.46 15.14 -8.54
CA SER A 687 7.32 16.33 -8.70
C SER A 687 6.62 17.67 -8.42
N SER A 688 5.32 17.64 -8.13
CA SER A 688 4.56 18.85 -7.83
C SER A 688 5.04 19.49 -6.52
N THR A 689 5.30 20.79 -6.57
CA THR A 689 5.73 21.58 -5.42
C THR A 689 4.90 22.85 -5.29
N TYR A 690 4.66 23.25 -4.04
CA TYR A 690 3.88 24.42 -3.72
C TYR A 690 4.68 25.36 -2.82
N GLU A 691 4.50 26.67 -3.02
CA GLU A 691 5.06 27.69 -2.12
C GLU A 691 4.41 27.58 -0.74
N LYS A 692 5.10 28.02 0.29
CA LYS A 692 4.49 28.20 1.61
C LYS A 692 3.34 29.21 1.50
N LEU A 693 2.22 28.92 2.16
CA LEU A 693 1.06 29.79 2.20
C LEU A 693 1.44 31.14 2.80
N LYS A 694 1.11 32.23 2.10
CA LYS A 694 1.28 33.59 2.62
C LYS A 694 0.19 33.98 3.62
N ARG A 695 -0.99 33.36 3.50
CA ARG A 695 -2.11 33.47 4.44
C ARG A 695 -2.50 32.04 4.84
N GLY A 696 -2.66 31.77 6.13
CA GLY A 696 -2.94 30.45 6.63
C GLY A 696 -1.74 29.83 7.37
N PHE A 697 -1.78 28.52 7.56
CA PHE A 697 -0.83 27.76 8.36
C PHE A 697 -0.04 26.78 7.49
N ASN A 698 1.27 26.82 7.57
CA ASN A 698 2.18 25.87 6.94
C ASN A 698 2.47 24.74 7.92
N VAL A 699 1.50 23.82 8.07
CA VAL A 699 1.52 22.79 9.10
C VAL A 699 2.64 21.79 8.88
N GLY A 700 2.90 21.42 7.62
CA GLY A 700 4.02 20.56 7.23
C GLY A 700 4.82 21.20 6.09
N LYS A 701 6.14 21.28 6.26
CA LYS A 701 7.03 21.91 5.27
C LYS A 701 8.39 21.22 5.20
N ILE A 702 9.01 21.24 4.03
CA ILE A 702 10.42 20.91 3.83
C ILE A 702 11.21 22.20 3.93
N ASP A 703 12.21 22.26 4.82
CA ASP A 703 13.06 23.45 4.98
C ASP A 703 14.24 23.48 4.00
N ASP A 704 14.95 24.62 3.91
CA ASP A 704 16.04 24.82 2.95
C ASP A 704 17.27 23.97 3.21
N ASP A 705 17.56 23.67 4.47
CA ASP A 705 18.72 22.91 4.93
C ASP A 705 18.44 21.40 5.05
N GLU A 706 17.22 20.95 4.69
CA GLU A 706 16.85 19.55 4.80
C GLU A 706 17.52 18.69 3.72
N ASN A 707 18.48 17.89 4.15
CA ASN A 707 19.21 16.92 3.30
C ASN A 707 18.87 15.46 3.60
N SER A 708 17.97 15.20 4.54
CA SER A 708 17.58 13.84 4.94
C SER A 708 16.55 13.26 4.00
N THR A 709 17.01 12.72 2.89
CA THR A 709 16.18 12.01 1.91
C THR A 709 16.51 10.53 1.98
N ILE A 710 15.50 9.68 1.88
CA ILE A 710 15.61 8.22 1.87
C ILE A 710 15.03 7.73 0.54
N GLY A 711 15.78 6.89 -0.16
CA GLY A 711 15.47 6.50 -1.52
C GLY A 711 16.08 7.41 -2.58
N PHE A 712 15.72 7.19 -3.84
CA PHE A 712 16.28 7.90 -4.99
C PHE A 712 15.50 9.17 -5.34
N VAL A 713 16.22 10.25 -5.52
CA VAL A 713 15.72 11.53 -6.03
C VAL A 713 16.76 12.16 -6.94
N GLY A 714 16.38 12.54 -8.14
CA GLY A 714 17.24 13.24 -9.06
C GLY A 714 17.71 14.60 -8.51
N ASN A 715 18.97 14.95 -8.75
CA ASN A 715 19.60 16.10 -8.12
C ASN A 715 18.88 17.43 -8.42
N LYS A 716 18.43 17.64 -9.65
CA LYS A 716 17.74 18.89 -10.04
C LYS A 716 16.36 19.00 -9.38
N ILE A 717 15.61 17.91 -9.32
CA ILE A 717 14.28 17.93 -8.71
C ILE A 717 14.35 18.02 -7.18
N LYS A 718 15.41 17.46 -6.56
CA LYS A 718 15.61 17.54 -5.11
C LYS A 718 15.68 19.00 -4.62
N GLU A 719 16.36 19.87 -5.34
CA GLU A 719 16.46 21.28 -5.00
C GLU A 719 15.10 22.00 -5.04
N ASN A 720 14.17 21.56 -5.90
CA ASN A 720 12.84 22.13 -6.00
C ASN A 720 11.98 21.88 -4.77
N PHE A 721 12.25 20.80 -4.02
CA PHE A 721 11.49 20.46 -2.82
C PHE A 721 11.88 21.29 -1.60
N LYS A 722 13.07 21.88 -1.57
CA LYS A 722 13.49 22.77 -0.49
C LYS A 722 12.52 23.94 -0.35
N ASN A 723 12.26 24.35 0.87
CA ASN A 723 11.39 25.47 1.19
C ASN A 723 9.99 25.37 0.54
N SER A 724 9.39 24.19 0.60
CA SER A 724 8.09 23.89 0.00
C SER A 724 7.05 23.45 1.03
N LEU A 725 5.78 23.67 0.70
CA LEU A 725 4.63 23.22 1.45
C LEU A 725 4.40 21.73 1.22
N VAL A 726 4.11 20.98 2.29
CA VAL A 726 3.63 19.59 2.25
C VAL A 726 2.20 19.50 2.78
N PHE A 727 1.92 20.12 3.93
CA PHE A 727 0.58 20.20 4.51
C PHE A 727 0.24 21.65 4.83
N GLY A 728 -0.88 22.13 4.29
CA GLY A 728 -1.34 23.50 4.48
C GLY A 728 -2.77 23.58 4.96
N HIS A 729 -3.07 24.64 5.71
CA HIS A 729 -4.43 24.99 6.09
C HIS A 729 -4.62 26.50 5.94
N GLU A 730 -5.70 26.90 5.27
CA GLU A 730 -6.13 28.30 5.22
C GLU A 730 -7.63 28.44 5.52
N ARG A 731 -8.01 29.63 6.00
CA ARG A 731 -9.40 29.97 6.27
C ARG A 731 -9.95 30.90 5.18
N ILE A 732 -11.14 30.58 4.71
CA ILE A 732 -11.88 31.43 3.77
C ILE A 732 -13.27 31.66 4.36
N GLY A 733 -13.53 32.91 4.81
CA GLY A 733 -14.74 33.21 5.57
C GLY A 733 -14.81 32.43 6.88
N ARG A 734 -15.85 31.59 7.02
CA ARG A 734 -16.06 30.74 8.19
C ARG A 734 -15.55 29.30 8.03
N GLY A 735 -15.15 28.93 6.80
CA GLY A 735 -14.71 27.59 6.48
C GLY A 735 -13.20 27.46 6.28
N ASN A 736 -12.79 26.26 5.87
CA ASN A 736 -11.41 25.85 5.85
C ASN A 736 -11.04 25.17 4.52
N VAL A 737 -9.77 25.30 4.13
CA VAL A 737 -9.19 24.54 3.03
C VAL A 737 -7.92 23.85 3.54
N ILE A 738 -7.87 22.54 3.42
CA ILE A 738 -6.73 21.72 3.78
C ILE A 738 -6.06 21.18 2.51
N TYR A 739 -4.77 21.33 2.41
CA TYR A 739 -3.94 20.89 1.30
C TYR A 739 -3.00 19.77 1.75
N PHE A 740 -3.11 18.60 1.13
CA PHE A 740 -2.17 17.49 1.26
C PHE A 740 -1.41 17.34 -0.07
N ALA A 741 -0.21 17.95 -0.15
CA ALA A 741 0.61 17.91 -1.35
C ALA A 741 1.18 16.51 -1.64
N ASP A 742 1.33 15.68 -0.61
CA ASP A 742 1.69 14.27 -0.71
C ASP A 742 0.54 13.37 -0.28
N ASN A 743 0.55 12.13 -0.76
CA ASN A 743 -0.50 11.16 -0.46
C ASN A 743 -0.30 10.55 0.94
N ILE A 744 -1.05 11.05 1.92
CA ILE A 744 -1.01 10.56 3.31
C ILE A 744 -1.59 9.16 3.51
N LEU A 745 -2.31 8.62 2.52
CA LEU A 745 -2.91 7.28 2.51
C LEU A 745 -2.30 6.37 1.45
N PHE A 746 -1.08 6.63 0.99
CA PHE A 746 -0.49 5.94 -0.14
C PHE A 746 -0.63 4.41 -0.04
N ARG A 747 -1.36 3.82 -0.99
CA ARG A 747 -1.69 2.38 -1.05
C ARG A 747 -2.19 1.81 0.29
N ASN A 748 -2.68 2.68 1.16
CA ASN A 748 -3.18 2.40 2.52
C ASN A 748 -2.20 1.71 3.49
N PHE A 749 -0.94 1.50 3.09
CA PHE A 749 0.09 0.98 4.00
C PHE A 749 0.87 2.07 4.74
N TRP A 750 0.75 3.35 4.33
CA TRP A 750 1.43 4.47 4.97
C TRP A 750 0.72 4.85 6.28
N GLU A 751 0.90 4.02 7.32
CA GLU A 751 0.19 4.12 8.60
C GLU A 751 0.36 5.49 9.28
N ASN A 752 1.58 6.04 9.21
CA ASN A 752 1.91 7.31 9.86
C ASN A 752 1.15 8.52 9.27
N GLY A 753 0.57 8.42 8.08
CA GLY A 753 -0.17 9.52 7.44
C GLY A 753 -1.66 9.58 7.83
N LYS A 754 -2.24 8.47 8.23
CA LYS A 754 -3.70 8.29 8.37
C LYS A 754 -4.37 9.26 9.35
N LEU A 755 -3.71 9.58 10.46
CA LEU A 755 -4.27 10.44 11.49
C LEU A 755 -4.45 11.90 11.02
N PHE A 756 -3.66 12.39 10.04
CA PHE A 756 -3.87 13.70 9.44
C PHE A 756 -5.25 13.84 8.79
N LEU A 757 -5.73 12.79 8.11
CA LEU A 757 -7.06 12.82 7.49
C LEU A 757 -8.16 12.89 8.57
N VAL A 758 -8.03 12.13 9.65
CA VAL A 758 -8.99 12.19 10.78
C VAL A 758 -9.01 13.57 11.41
N ASN A 759 -7.82 14.15 11.67
CA ASN A 759 -7.68 15.49 12.23
C ASN A 759 -8.33 16.55 11.34
N SER A 760 -8.17 16.43 10.01
CA SER A 760 -8.76 17.38 9.05
C SER A 760 -10.29 17.37 9.07
N ILE A 761 -10.90 16.25 9.46
CA ILE A 761 -12.36 16.09 9.53
C ILE A 761 -12.91 16.59 10.88
N PHE A 762 -12.29 16.19 11.98
CA PHE A 762 -12.89 16.36 13.30
C PHE A 762 -12.32 17.51 14.13
N TYR A 763 -11.09 17.93 13.91
CA TYR A 763 -10.40 18.93 14.74
C TYR A 763 -10.23 20.29 14.06
N ILE A 764 -10.43 20.38 12.74
CA ILE A 764 -10.48 21.66 12.02
C ILE A 764 -11.93 22.18 12.06
N ASN A 765 -12.13 23.34 12.78
CA ASN A 765 -13.43 23.96 13.02
C ASN A 765 -13.48 25.40 12.46
#